data_53357546ca23627f3aa78d9bffb61a2a
#
_entry.id   53357546ca23627f3aa78d9bffb61a2a
#
_cell.length_a   1.000
_cell.length_b   1.000
_cell.length_c   1.000
_cell.angle_alpha   90.00
_cell.angle_beta   90.00
_cell.angle_gamma   90.00
#
_symmetry.space_group_name_H-M   'P 1'
#
loop_
_entity.id
_entity.type
_entity.pdbx_description
1 polymer ?
#
loop_
_entity_poly.entity_id
_entity_poly.type
_entity_poly.pdbx_seq_one_letter_code
_entity_poly.pdbx_strand_id
1 'polypeptide(L)'
;MVVKDKIKALREALEQHNYNYYVLSAPTISDREFEEMMKELQILEEAHPEYADPHSPTQRVGSDLSKEFEQVVHKYPMLSLGNTYSEDEVKDFYERIARDLNEPFEIVAELKYDGTSISLTYEDGRLVRAVTRGDGTRGDDVTANVKTIRSVPLKLMGDRYPATFEIRGEILLPWAEFDRLNKEREEQEEPLFANPRNAASGTLKQQNPAVVAARKLDAYFYYLLGEELPAETHFDNLEAARSWGFKIPNVIRVCNSLEDIYDYIAYWDVERKNLPVATDGIVLKVNSLRQQRNLGFTAKSPRWAIAYKFQAERAVTRLNSVSFQVGRTGAVTPVANLEPVLLAGTTVKRASLHNADIIEGLDLHLGDKVFVEKGGEIIPKIVGVDVEARGLLVGDKVRFIRSCPECGTPLMRPEGEAAHYCPNEAGCPPQIKGKIEHFVTRRAMNINMGPETVEDLYEAGYIKDTADLYTLEIADLLRLERWADKSARNLMASLEESKQVPFERVLYGLGIRFVGETVAKRLVSAFHSMEQLEQASFEDLTAVDEIGERIARSIIAYFADERNRTLVNRLKEYGLQMSVAEEKLANRSEKLKGLSIVISGTFAKHSRDEYKAMIEQHGGKNSGSVSGKTDYILAGDNMGPAKLEKAAKLGVKIINEDEFLNMIAE
;
A
#
# COMPACT_ATOMS: atom_id res chain seq x y z
N MET A 1 -40.55 29.19 16.49
CA MET A 1 -39.77 27.98 16.21
C MET A 1 -39.02 27.63 17.46
N VAL A 2 -39.09 26.42 17.95
CA VAL A 2 -38.34 26.00 19.14
C VAL A 2 -36.84 26.07 18.81
N VAL A 3 -36.00 26.51 19.75
CA VAL A 3 -34.56 26.68 19.50
C VAL A 3 -33.90 25.39 18.89
N LYS A 4 -34.33 24.24 19.38
CA LYS A 4 -33.89 22.95 18.84
C LYS A 4 -34.19 22.80 17.35
N ASP A 5 -35.38 23.20 16.91
CA ASP A 5 -35.77 23.09 15.49
C ASP A 5 -35.01 24.09 14.63
N LYS A 6 -34.68 25.27 15.19
CA LYS A 6 -33.86 26.27 14.50
C LYS A 6 -32.42 25.78 14.29
N ILE A 7 -31.78 25.21 15.33
CA ILE A 7 -30.45 24.60 15.25
C ILE A 7 -30.42 23.48 14.18
N LYS A 8 -31.43 22.60 14.20
CA LYS A 8 -31.53 21.51 13.22
C LYS A 8 -31.65 22.05 11.79
N ALA A 9 -32.53 23.02 11.56
CA ALA A 9 -32.76 23.63 10.25
C ALA A 9 -31.49 24.32 9.71
N LEU A 10 -30.73 25.05 10.58
CA LEU A 10 -29.49 25.68 10.20
C LEU A 10 -28.40 24.67 9.84
N ARG A 11 -28.28 23.57 10.59
CA ARG A 11 -27.33 22.48 10.27
C ARG A 11 -27.64 21.86 8.91
N GLU A 12 -28.90 21.52 8.67
CA GLU A 12 -29.34 20.90 7.39
C GLU A 12 -29.12 21.88 6.21
N ALA A 13 -29.43 23.15 6.37
CA ALA A 13 -29.19 24.15 5.33
C ALA A 13 -27.70 24.35 5.03
N LEU A 14 -26.87 24.47 6.06
CA LEU A 14 -25.42 24.63 5.90
C LEU A 14 -24.78 23.38 5.27
N GLU A 15 -25.21 22.18 5.63
CA GLU A 15 -24.75 20.95 4.99
C GLU A 15 -25.13 20.91 3.51
N GLN A 16 -26.36 21.31 3.17
CA GLN A 16 -26.81 21.38 1.77
C GLN A 16 -26.03 22.41 0.96
N HIS A 17 -25.78 23.62 1.50
CA HIS A 17 -24.99 24.64 0.83
C HIS A 17 -23.53 24.24 0.68
N ASN A 18 -22.98 23.58 1.68
CA ASN A 18 -21.63 23.01 1.62
C ASN A 18 -21.51 21.93 0.53
N TYR A 19 -22.50 21.05 0.43
CA TYR A 19 -22.58 20.03 -0.65
C TYR A 19 -22.67 20.69 -2.04
N ASN A 20 -23.57 21.68 -2.19
CA ASN A 20 -23.72 22.38 -3.47
C ASN A 20 -22.42 23.06 -3.91
N TYR A 21 -21.71 23.68 -2.98
CA TYR A 21 -20.47 24.39 -3.26
C TYR A 21 -19.28 23.44 -3.55
N TYR A 22 -18.98 22.52 -2.60
CA TYR A 22 -17.73 21.73 -2.65
C TYR A 22 -17.85 20.42 -3.43
N VAL A 23 -19.04 19.84 -3.53
CA VAL A 23 -19.27 18.59 -4.24
C VAL A 23 -19.85 18.83 -5.63
N LEU A 24 -20.88 19.63 -5.75
CA LEU A 24 -21.54 19.93 -7.03
C LEU A 24 -20.90 21.09 -7.82
N SER A 25 -20.05 21.88 -7.19
CA SER A 25 -19.51 23.12 -7.77
C SER A 25 -20.60 24.08 -8.32
N ALA A 26 -21.74 24.09 -7.65
CA ALA A 26 -22.93 24.85 -8.01
C ALA A 26 -23.49 25.61 -6.78
N PRO A 27 -22.81 26.65 -6.28
CA PRO A 27 -23.26 27.39 -5.11
C PRO A 27 -24.61 28.06 -5.36
N THR A 28 -25.48 28.02 -4.35
CA THR A 28 -26.82 28.60 -4.38
C THR A 28 -26.98 29.82 -3.49
N ILE A 29 -25.98 30.11 -2.67
CA ILE A 29 -25.87 31.33 -1.84
C ILE A 29 -24.46 31.90 -1.95
N SER A 30 -24.28 33.15 -1.54
CA SER A 30 -22.97 33.80 -1.46
C SER A 30 -22.17 33.31 -0.26
N ASP A 31 -20.84 33.46 -0.32
CA ASP A 31 -19.95 33.13 0.79
C ASP A 31 -20.32 33.91 2.07
N ARG A 32 -20.75 35.16 1.92
CA ARG A 32 -21.19 36.00 3.03
C ARG A 32 -22.44 35.42 3.69
N GLU A 33 -23.45 35.04 2.95
CA GLU A 33 -24.68 34.41 3.49
C GLU A 33 -24.35 33.13 4.22
N PHE A 34 -23.46 32.33 3.68
CA PHE A 34 -22.98 31.10 4.32
C PHE A 34 -22.29 31.37 5.65
N GLU A 35 -21.39 32.40 5.70
CA GLU A 35 -20.70 32.78 6.92
C GLU A 35 -21.67 33.33 8.00
N GLU A 36 -22.68 34.10 7.59
CA GLU A 36 -23.70 34.63 8.50
C GLU A 36 -24.52 33.48 9.11
N MET A 37 -24.92 32.47 8.32
CA MET A 37 -25.63 31.28 8.82
C MET A 37 -24.75 30.43 9.75
N MET A 38 -23.46 30.26 9.43
CA MET A 38 -22.52 29.56 10.27
C MET A 38 -22.34 30.19 11.61
N LYS A 39 -22.23 31.54 11.64
CA LYS A 39 -22.08 32.34 12.87
C LYS A 39 -23.33 32.28 13.73
N GLU A 40 -24.50 32.32 13.10
CA GLU A 40 -25.78 32.17 13.82
C GLU A 40 -25.89 30.77 14.48
N LEU A 41 -25.52 29.71 13.75
CA LEU A 41 -25.49 28.37 14.29
C LEU A 41 -24.54 28.24 15.48
N GLN A 42 -23.33 28.80 15.36
CA GLN A 42 -22.33 28.75 16.42
C GLN A 42 -22.83 29.44 17.71
N ILE A 43 -23.44 30.60 17.60
CA ILE A 43 -24.01 31.33 18.74
C ILE A 43 -25.11 30.52 19.43
N LEU A 44 -25.96 29.85 18.63
CA LEU A 44 -27.06 29.02 19.17
C LEU A 44 -26.51 27.77 19.85
N GLU A 45 -25.50 27.11 19.30
CA GLU A 45 -24.86 25.93 19.90
C GLU A 45 -24.12 26.26 21.20
N GLU A 46 -23.42 27.42 21.26
CA GLU A 46 -22.75 27.89 22.46
C GLU A 46 -23.76 28.24 23.58
N ALA A 47 -24.92 28.81 23.22
CA ALA A 47 -25.99 29.14 24.16
C ALA A 47 -26.77 27.90 24.64
N HIS A 48 -26.74 26.79 23.89
CA HIS A 48 -27.52 25.59 24.15
C HIS A 48 -26.65 24.33 24.05
N PRO A 49 -25.69 24.11 24.97
CA PRO A 49 -24.79 22.94 24.96
C PRO A 49 -25.52 21.60 24.99
N GLU A 50 -26.77 21.56 25.48
CA GLU A 50 -27.62 20.37 25.48
C GLU A 50 -27.95 19.84 24.08
N TYR A 51 -27.80 20.67 23.03
CA TYR A 51 -27.96 20.30 21.62
C TYR A 51 -26.63 20.13 20.88
N ALA A 52 -25.52 20.02 21.59
CA ALA A 52 -24.20 19.82 20.99
C ALA A 52 -24.19 18.55 20.12
N ASP A 53 -23.63 18.67 18.93
CA ASP A 53 -23.46 17.55 18.01
C ASP A 53 -22.01 17.59 17.45
N PRO A 54 -21.18 16.58 17.71
CA PRO A 54 -19.81 16.54 17.19
C PRO A 54 -19.72 16.50 15.66
N HIS A 55 -20.86 16.26 14.99
CA HIS A 55 -20.97 16.26 13.52
C HIS A 55 -21.59 17.56 12.99
N SER A 56 -21.81 18.58 13.83
CA SER A 56 -22.25 19.88 13.37
C SER A 56 -21.24 20.52 12.41
N PRO A 57 -21.70 21.25 11.38
CA PRO A 57 -20.79 22.04 10.53
C PRO A 57 -19.84 22.95 11.29
N THR A 58 -20.23 23.42 12.49
CA THR A 58 -19.37 24.25 13.36
C THR A 58 -18.20 23.48 13.98
N GLN A 59 -18.26 22.15 14.03
CA GLN A 59 -17.23 21.27 14.62
C GLN A 59 -16.19 20.78 13.61
N ARG A 60 -16.23 21.26 12.36
CA ARG A 60 -15.26 20.84 11.33
C ARG A 60 -13.83 21.26 11.65
N VAL A 61 -13.64 22.33 12.39
CA VAL A 61 -12.32 22.83 12.80
C VAL A 61 -12.23 22.77 14.31
N GLY A 62 -11.66 21.68 14.83
CA GLY A 62 -11.36 21.53 16.25
C GLY A 62 -10.20 22.41 16.68
N SER A 63 -10.21 22.85 17.95
CA SER A 63 -9.14 23.64 18.57
C SER A 63 -8.02 22.79 19.18
N ASP A 64 -8.16 21.46 19.21
CA ASP A 64 -7.23 20.59 19.93
C ASP A 64 -6.05 20.18 19.06
N LEU A 65 -4.84 20.49 19.56
CA LEU A 65 -3.59 20.01 18.97
C LEU A 65 -3.47 18.51 19.21
N SER A 66 -3.47 17.72 18.15
CA SER A 66 -3.11 16.30 18.22
C SER A 66 -1.60 16.18 18.41
N LYS A 67 -1.16 15.52 19.48
CA LYS A 67 0.28 15.32 19.74
C LYS A 67 0.88 14.16 18.97
N GLU A 68 0.09 13.13 18.66
CA GLU A 68 0.47 11.96 17.88
C GLU A 68 -0.80 11.37 17.25
N PHE A 69 -0.67 10.78 16.07
CA PHE A 69 -1.78 10.06 15.44
C PHE A 69 -1.84 8.63 15.99
N GLU A 70 -3.00 8.21 16.47
CA GLU A 70 -3.24 6.81 16.84
C GLU A 70 -3.17 5.91 15.60
N GLN A 71 -2.56 4.75 15.75
CA GLN A 71 -2.50 3.76 14.69
C GLN A 71 -3.68 2.81 14.74
N VAL A 72 -4.34 2.64 13.62
CA VAL A 72 -5.54 1.81 13.47
C VAL A 72 -5.29 0.69 12.49
N VAL A 73 -5.68 -0.53 12.84
CA VAL A 73 -5.70 -1.68 11.93
C VAL A 73 -6.91 -1.58 11.01
N HIS A 74 -6.69 -1.68 9.69
CA HIS A 74 -7.78 -1.70 8.72
C HIS A 74 -8.63 -2.95 8.86
N LYS A 75 -9.95 -2.80 8.89
CA LYS A 75 -10.89 -3.93 8.81
C LYS A 75 -10.72 -4.68 7.48
N TYR A 76 -10.56 -3.94 6.40
CA TYR A 76 -10.24 -4.46 5.06
C TYR A 76 -8.86 -3.94 4.65
N PRO A 77 -7.90 -4.80 4.28
CA PRO A 77 -6.57 -4.36 3.86
C PRO A 77 -6.63 -3.37 2.69
N MET A 78 -5.78 -2.34 2.73
CA MET A 78 -5.64 -1.35 1.66
C MET A 78 -4.49 -1.73 0.74
N LEU A 79 -4.74 -2.68 -0.16
CA LEU A 79 -3.74 -3.21 -1.08
C LEU A 79 -3.41 -2.22 -2.20
N SER A 80 -2.21 -2.32 -2.74
CA SER A 80 -1.81 -1.62 -3.94
C SER A 80 -2.42 -2.27 -5.19
N LEU A 81 -2.55 -1.52 -6.27
CA LEU A 81 -2.94 -2.06 -7.58
C LEU A 81 -1.69 -2.54 -8.34
N GLY A 82 -1.84 -3.57 -9.15
CA GLY A 82 -0.85 -3.89 -10.18
C GLY A 82 -0.79 -2.76 -11.22
N ASN A 83 0.39 -2.47 -11.75
CA ASN A 83 0.57 -1.44 -12.77
C ASN A 83 0.72 -2.05 -14.16
N THR A 84 0.19 -1.36 -15.16
CA THR A 84 0.42 -1.59 -16.60
C THR A 84 0.81 -0.28 -17.27
N TYR A 85 1.54 -0.38 -18.37
CA TYR A 85 2.12 0.78 -19.07
C TYR A 85 1.83 0.76 -20.59
N SER A 86 1.16 -0.28 -21.08
CA SER A 86 0.81 -0.44 -22.48
C SER A 86 -0.59 -1.01 -22.68
N GLU A 87 -1.14 -0.81 -23.86
CA GLU A 87 -2.42 -1.39 -24.25
C GLU A 87 -2.35 -2.93 -24.29
N ASP A 88 -1.21 -3.51 -24.68
CA ASP A 88 -1.01 -4.96 -24.68
C ASP A 88 -1.11 -5.55 -23.27
N GLU A 89 -0.51 -4.90 -22.25
CA GLU A 89 -0.63 -5.33 -20.87
C GLU A 89 -2.07 -5.20 -20.35
N VAL A 90 -2.82 -4.19 -20.78
CA VAL A 90 -4.26 -4.05 -20.48
C VAL A 90 -5.05 -5.18 -21.13
N LYS A 91 -4.72 -5.52 -22.39
CA LYS A 91 -5.30 -6.67 -23.09
C LYS A 91 -5.04 -7.97 -22.34
N ASP A 92 -3.80 -8.21 -21.91
CA ASP A 92 -3.44 -9.40 -21.13
C ASP A 92 -4.26 -9.49 -19.83
N PHE A 93 -4.47 -8.37 -19.14
CA PHE A 93 -5.35 -8.31 -17.98
C PHE A 93 -6.79 -8.70 -18.34
N TYR A 94 -7.35 -8.11 -19.40
CA TYR A 94 -8.71 -8.36 -19.86
C TYR A 94 -8.91 -9.84 -20.27
N GLU A 95 -7.99 -10.40 -21.04
CA GLU A 95 -8.03 -11.80 -21.47
C GLU A 95 -7.87 -12.77 -20.30
N ARG A 96 -7.06 -12.42 -19.31
CA ARG A 96 -6.94 -13.20 -18.07
C ARG A 96 -8.26 -13.22 -17.30
N ILE A 97 -8.92 -12.07 -17.14
CA ILE A 97 -10.25 -11.97 -16.51
C ILE A 97 -11.27 -12.84 -17.26
N ALA A 98 -11.32 -12.73 -18.58
CA ALA A 98 -12.21 -13.52 -19.43
C ALA A 98 -12.02 -15.02 -19.26
N ARG A 99 -10.77 -15.45 -19.21
CA ARG A 99 -10.42 -16.87 -19.01
C ARG A 99 -10.74 -17.35 -17.60
N ASP A 100 -10.44 -16.54 -16.57
CA ASP A 100 -10.63 -16.93 -15.17
C ASP A 100 -12.12 -16.98 -14.79
N LEU A 101 -12.94 -16.06 -15.32
CA LEU A 101 -14.38 -16.00 -15.08
C LEU A 101 -15.15 -16.98 -15.98
N ASN A 102 -14.79 -17.10 -17.24
CA ASN A 102 -15.49 -17.88 -18.27
C ASN A 102 -17.00 -17.54 -18.34
N GLU A 103 -17.35 -16.29 -18.12
CA GLU A 103 -18.69 -15.71 -18.20
C GLU A 103 -18.61 -14.24 -18.63
N PRO A 104 -19.69 -13.62 -19.13
CA PRO A 104 -19.70 -12.19 -19.45
C PRO A 104 -19.36 -11.33 -18.23
N PHE A 105 -18.63 -10.26 -18.45
CA PHE A 105 -18.25 -9.31 -17.42
C PHE A 105 -18.13 -7.88 -17.98
N GLU A 106 -18.20 -6.92 -17.09
CA GLU A 106 -18.02 -5.51 -17.37
C GLU A 106 -16.82 -4.96 -16.60
N ILE A 107 -16.13 -4.00 -17.19
CA ILE A 107 -15.05 -3.26 -16.55
C ILE A 107 -15.49 -1.83 -16.30
N VAL A 108 -15.30 -1.36 -15.06
CA VAL A 108 -15.44 0.05 -14.72
C VAL A 108 -14.10 0.73 -14.88
N ALA A 109 -14.04 1.74 -15.74
CA ALA A 109 -12.87 2.58 -15.94
C ALA A 109 -13.02 3.88 -15.16
N GLU A 110 -11.99 4.22 -14.39
CA GLU A 110 -11.93 5.38 -13.51
C GLU A 110 -10.60 6.09 -13.68
N LEU A 111 -10.56 7.40 -13.39
CA LEU A 111 -9.29 8.11 -13.31
C LEU A 111 -8.53 7.73 -12.03
N LYS A 112 -7.23 7.56 -12.15
CA LYS A 112 -6.33 7.36 -11.03
C LYS A 112 -5.84 8.71 -10.54
N TYR A 113 -6.48 9.20 -9.47
CA TYR A 113 -6.11 10.47 -8.86
C TYR A 113 -4.79 10.35 -8.10
N ASP A 114 -3.98 11.39 -8.18
CA ASP A 114 -2.64 11.43 -7.56
C ASP A 114 -2.67 12.28 -6.28
N GLY A 115 -2.98 11.62 -5.18
CA GLY A 115 -3.09 12.21 -3.84
C GLY A 115 -2.62 11.25 -2.76
N THR A 116 -3.34 11.22 -1.66
CA THR A 116 -3.12 10.29 -0.55
C THR A 116 -4.38 9.50 -0.23
N SER A 117 -4.27 8.18 -0.27
CA SER A 117 -5.42 7.29 -0.05
C SER A 117 -5.92 7.35 1.38
N ILE A 118 -7.24 7.34 1.53
CA ILE A 118 -7.96 7.40 2.80
C ILE A 118 -9.06 6.35 2.86
N SER A 119 -9.32 5.80 4.04
CA SER A 119 -10.50 4.99 4.36
C SER A 119 -11.35 5.70 5.39
N LEU A 120 -12.61 5.96 5.07
CA LEU A 120 -13.59 6.56 5.96
C LEU A 120 -14.56 5.51 6.45
N THR A 121 -14.81 5.46 7.75
CA THR A 121 -15.84 4.60 8.37
C THR A 121 -17.03 5.44 8.76
N TYR A 122 -18.22 4.99 8.34
CA TYR A 122 -19.50 5.58 8.71
C TYR A 122 -20.33 4.59 9.50
N GLU A 123 -20.99 5.07 10.54
CA GLU A 123 -21.96 4.35 11.35
C GLU A 123 -23.22 5.20 11.48
N ASP A 124 -24.37 4.62 11.18
CA ASP A 124 -25.67 5.29 11.20
C ASP A 124 -25.67 6.65 10.48
N GLY A 125 -25.00 6.70 9.32
CA GLY A 125 -24.88 7.88 8.47
C GLY A 125 -23.95 8.98 8.99
N ARG A 126 -23.10 8.70 9.97
CA ARG A 126 -22.15 9.68 10.56
C ARG A 126 -20.71 9.21 10.38
N LEU A 127 -19.81 10.15 10.07
CA LEU A 127 -18.39 9.88 10.02
C LEU A 127 -17.86 9.57 11.42
N VAL A 128 -17.37 8.34 11.59
CA VAL A 128 -16.79 7.87 12.86
C VAL A 128 -15.28 7.93 12.84
N ARG A 129 -14.66 7.56 11.71
CA ARG A 129 -13.20 7.44 11.62
C ARG A 129 -12.69 7.66 10.21
N ALA A 130 -11.51 8.27 10.10
CA ALA A 130 -10.75 8.42 8.87
C ALA A 130 -9.32 7.95 9.10
N VAL A 131 -8.85 6.99 8.31
CA VAL A 131 -7.54 6.34 8.49
C VAL A 131 -6.76 6.39 7.17
N THR A 132 -5.50 6.81 7.23
CA THR A 132 -4.60 6.77 6.07
C THR A 132 -4.29 5.32 5.68
N ARG A 133 -3.87 5.09 4.43
CA ARG A 133 -3.48 3.75 3.99
C ARG A 133 -2.36 3.14 4.86
N GLY A 134 -1.36 3.96 5.25
CA GLY A 134 -0.19 3.47 5.96
C GLY A 134 0.56 2.40 5.14
N ASP A 135 0.83 1.26 5.76
CA ASP A 135 1.44 0.10 5.11
C ASP A 135 0.43 -0.85 4.42
N GLY A 136 -0.85 -0.47 4.43
CA GLY A 136 -1.95 -1.27 3.90
C GLY A 136 -2.64 -2.16 4.94
N THR A 137 -1.99 -2.45 6.05
CA THR A 137 -2.56 -3.19 7.20
C THR A 137 -2.96 -2.24 8.32
N ARG A 138 -2.14 -1.21 8.59
CA ARG A 138 -2.34 -0.18 9.59
C ARG A 138 -2.12 1.20 9.00
N GLY A 139 -2.89 2.18 9.43
CA GLY A 139 -2.74 3.57 9.08
C GLY A 139 -2.89 4.48 10.28
N ASP A 140 -2.68 5.77 10.05
CA ASP A 140 -2.83 6.79 11.08
C ASP A 140 -4.28 7.31 11.10
N ASP A 141 -4.86 7.43 12.31
CA ASP A 141 -6.17 8.07 12.50
C ASP A 141 -6.03 9.59 12.30
N VAL A 142 -6.58 10.07 11.22
CA VAL A 142 -6.56 11.49 10.84
C VAL A 142 -7.97 12.10 10.82
N THR A 143 -8.89 11.55 11.60
CA THR A 143 -10.30 11.93 11.60
C THR A 143 -10.50 13.41 11.82
N ALA A 144 -9.81 14.02 12.78
CA ALA A 144 -9.91 15.46 13.06
C ALA A 144 -9.50 16.31 11.84
N ASN A 145 -8.46 15.91 11.13
CA ASN A 145 -7.98 16.59 9.93
C ASN A 145 -8.95 16.41 8.74
N VAL A 146 -9.46 15.19 8.55
CA VAL A 146 -10.42 14.90 7.48
C VAL A 146 -11.74 15.63 7.67
N LYS A 147 -12.19 15.83 8.90
CA LYS A 147 -13.39 16.64 9.20
C LYS A 147 -13.29 18.09 8.68
N THR A 148 -12.10 18.62 8.50
CA THR A 148 -11.89 19.97 7.92
C THR A 148 -12.13 20.01 6.41
N ILE A 149 -12.12 18.87 5.73
CA ILE A 149 -12.29 18.78 4.28
C ILE A 149 -13.78 18.93 3.94
N ARG A 150 -14.10 20.02 3.27
CA ARG A 150 -15.50 20.43 3.03
C ARG A 150 -16.29 19.48 2.14
N SER A 151 -15.62 18.74 1.22
CA SER A 151 -16.23 17.73 0.35
C SER A 151 -16.48 16.39 1.05
N VAL A 152 -16.02 16.20 2.29
CA VAL A 152 -16.30 15.01 3.10
C VAL A 152 -17.56 15.24 3.92
N PRO A 153 -18.64 14.45 3.73
CA PRO A 153 -19.84 14.60 4.54
C PRO A 153 -19.59 14.13 5.98
N LEU A 154 -19.89 14.95 6.97
CA LEU A 154 -19.86 14.55 8.39
C LEU A 154 -21.10 13.71 8.73
N LYS A 155 -22.21 14.01 8.07
CA LYS A 155 -23.46 13.30 8.12
C LYS A 155 -23.97 13.06 6.70
N LEU A 156 -24.42 11.86 6.44
CA LEU A 156 -24.92 11.48 5.12
C LEU A 156 -26.29 12.08 4.83
N MET A 157 -26.56 12.28 3.55
CA MET A 157 -27.84 12.71 3.03
C MET A 157 -28.77 11.50 2.85
N GLY A 158 -30.07 11.71 3.01
CA GLY A 158 -31.07 10.63 2.88
C GLY A 158 -31.07 9.66 4.07
N ASP A 159 -31.66 8.50 3.84
CA ASP A 159 -31.87 7.45 4.86
C ASP A 159 -31.61 6.02 4.33
N ARG A 160 -31.17 5.89 3.07
CA ARG A 160 -30.96 4.60 2.39
C ARG A 160 -29.48 4.22 2.30
N TYR A 161 -28.81 4.24 3.42
CA TYR A 161 -27.40 3.82 3.53
C TYR A 161 -27.27 2.66 4.51
N PRO A 162 -26.24 1.80 4.38
CA PRO A 162 -25.96 0.75 5.34
C PRO A 162 -25.69 1.31 6.74
N ALA A 163 -26.05 0.56 7.78
CA ALA A 163 -25.77 0.95 9.17
C ALA A 163 -24.27 1.17 9.41
N THR A 164 -23.44 0.34 8.82
CA THR A 164 -21.96 0.48 8.90
C THR A 164 -21.34 0.14 7.55
N PHE A 165 -20.43 0.99 7.09
CA PHE A 165 -19.63 0.76 5.89
C PHE A 165 -18.34 1.56 5.92
N GLU A 166 -17.40 1.19 5.05
CA GLU A 166 -16.22 1.97 4.72
C GLU A 166 -16.31 2.49 3.29
N ILE A 167 -15.81 3.69 3.07
CA ILE A 167 -15.61 4.24 1.73
C ILE A 167 -14.18 4.70 1.57
N ARG A 168 -13.55 4.32 0.47
CA ARG A 168 -12.19 4.72 0.13
C ARG A 168 -12.19 5.82 -0.90
N GLY A 169 -11.22 6.70 -0.75
CA GLY A 169 -11.02 7.81 -1.64
C GLY A 169 -9.58 8.28 -1.67
N GLU A 170 -9.38 9.35 -2.38
CA GLU A 170 -8.11 10.06 -2.48
C GLU A 170 -8.28 11.46 -1.95
N ILE A 171 -7.45 11.83 -0.97
CA ILE A 171 -7.33 13.21 -0.51
C ILE A 171 -6.38 13.93 -1.44
N LEU A 172 -6.81 15.05 -1.97
CA LEU A 172 -6.18 15.78 -3.04
C LEU A 172 -5.94 17.23 -2.67
N LEU A 173 -4.92 17.83 -3.25
CA LEU A 173 -4.76 19.28 -3.27
C LEU A 173 -5.00 19.76 -4.71
N PRO A 174 -6.08 20.52 -4.98
CA PRO A 174 -6.32 21.07 -6.32
C PRO A 174 -5.16 21.94 -6.80
N TRP A 175 -4.91 21.97 -8.12
CA TRP A 175 -3.82 22.76 -8.72
C TRP A 175 -3.87 24.22 -8.30
N ALA A 176 -5.05 24.84 -8.28
CA ALA A 176 -5.21 26.25 -7.87
C ALA A 176 -4.75 26.51 -6.44
N GLU A 177 -5.05 25.58 -5.53
CA GLU A 177 -4.62 25.69 -4.12
C GLU A 177 -3.12 25.38 -3.95
N PHE A 178 -2.59 24.43 -4.73
CA PHE A 178 -1.17 24.15 -4.76
C PHE A 178 -0.35 25.37 -5.19
N ASP A 179 -0.78 26.05 -6.24
CA ASP A 179 -0.11 27.26 -6.76
C ASP A 179 -0.21 28.40 -5.74
N ARG A 180 -1.39 28.57 -5.09
CA ARG A 180 -1.59 29.58 -4.04
C ARG A 180 -0.65 29.33 -2.87
N LEU A 181 -0.58 28.10 -2.36
CA LEU A 181 0.27 27.75 -1.22
C LEU A 181 1.75 27.92 -1.54
N ASN A 182 2.19 27.55 -2.74
CA ASN A 182 3.58 27.74 -3.13
C ASN A 182 3.95 29.21 -3.30
N LYS A 183 3.03 30.04 -3.78
CA LYS A 183 3.24 31.48 -3.83
C LYS A 183 3.39 32.10 -2.43
N GLU A 184 2.54 31.70 -1.48
CA GLU A 184 2.65 32.13 -0.07
C GLU A 184 3.99 31.69 0.55
N ARG A 185 4.45 30.47 0.27
CA ARG A 185 5.72 29.95 0.77
C ARG A 185 6.92 30.69 0.16
N GLU A 186 6.85 31.02 -1.11
CA GLU A 186 7.87 31.80 -1.80
C GLU A 186 8.00 33.22 -1.16
N GLU A 187 6.86 33.86 -0.87
CA GLU A 187 6.83 35.15 -0.21
C GLU A 187 7.40 35.12 1.24
N GLN A 188 7.32 33.94 1.89
CA GLN A 188 7.84 33.69 3.24
C GLN A 188 9.26 33.07 3.25
N GLU A 189 9.89 32.93 2.08
CA GLU A 189 11.21 32.29 1.91
C GLU A 189 11.25 30.85 2.45
N GLU A 190 10.12 30.14 2.42
CA GLU A 190 10.02 28.73 2.81
C GLU A 190 10.24 27.79 1.60
N PRO A 191 10.73 26.55 1.84
CA PRO A 191 10.83 25.55 0.78
C PRO A 191 9.48 25.26 0.13
N LEU A 192 9.41 25.28 -1.20
CA LEU A 192 8.18 25.02 -1.96
C LEU A 192 7.75 23.55 -1.82
N PHE A 193 6.46 23.30 -1.91
CA PHE A 193 5.94 21.96 -2.09
C PHE A 193 6.35 21.42 -3.46
N ALA A 194 6.82 20.17 -3.48
CA ALA A 194 7.34 19.54 -4.69
C ALA A 194 6.25 19.20 -5.72
N ASN A 195 5.07 18.76 -5.26
CA ASN A 195 3.91 18.42 -6.08
C ASN A 195 2.64 18.39 -5.22
N PRO A 196 1.44 18.39 -5.84
CA PRO A 196 0.17 18.37 -5.12
C PRO A 196 0.00 17.15 -4.21
N ARG A 197 0.47 15.96 -4.62
CA ARG A 197 0.40 14.74 -3.80
C ARG A 197 1.18 14.86 -2.49
N ASN A 198 2.44 15.30 -2.58
CA ASN A 198 3.28 15.48 -1.38
C ASN A 198 2.71 16.57 -0.46
N ALA A 199 2.20 17.65 -1.05
CA ALA A 199 1.54 18.72 -0.31
C ALA A 199 0.27 18.22 0.39
N ALA A 200 -0.57 17.42 -0.27
CA ALA A 200 -1.77 16.83 0.32
C ALA A 200 -1.41 15.87 1.47
N SER A 201 -0.47 14.97 1.24
CA SER A 201 -0.04 14.00 2.25
C SER A 201 0.58 14.67 3.48
N GLY A 202 1.47 15.63 3.27
CA GLY A 202 2.08 16.40 4.36
C GLY A 202 1.08 17.27 5.13
N THR A 203 0.08 17.81 4.43
CA THR A 203 -1.01 18.58 5.05
C THR A 203 -1.90 17.69 5.91
N LEU A 204 -2.29 16.53 5.41
CA LEU A 204 -3.17 15.60 6.12
C LEU A 204 -2.56 15.11 7.45
N LYS A 205 -1.24 15.14 7.56
CA LYS A 205 -0.48 14.75 8.75
C LYS A 205 -0.06 15.92 9.65
N GLN A 206 -0.61 17.12 9.45
CA GLN A 206 -0.38 18.25 10.36
C GLN A 206 -1.09 17.99 11.70
N GLN A 207 -0.44 18.34 12.79
CA GLN A 207 -0.99 18.18 14.14
C GLN A 207 -2.13 19.13 14.44
N ASN A 208 -2.14 20.30 13.79
CA ASN A 208 -3.16 21.32 13.98
C ASN A 208 -4.21 21.29 12.86
N PRO A 209 -5.46 20.88 13.14
CA PRO A 209 -6.53 20.85 12.14
C PRO A 209 -6.82 22.21 11.49
N ALA A 210 -6.57 23.33 12.17
CA ALA A 210 -6.75 24.66 11.59
C ALA A 210 -5.80 24.93 10.41
N VAL A 211 -4.56 24.42 10.48
CA VAL A 211 -3.60 24.48 9.35
C VAL A 211 -4.10 23.63 8.18
N VAL A 212 -4.67 22.46 8.46
CA VAL A 212 -5.26 21.60 7.43
C VAL A 212 -6.43 22.29 6.73
N ALA A 213 -7.33 22.89 7.51
CA ALA A 213 -8.48 23.64 6.99
C ALA A 213 -8.07 24.80 6.08
N ALA A 214 -7.01 25.55 6.45
CA ALA A 214 -6.51 26.69 5.67
C ALA A 214 -5.92 26.26 4.31
N ARG A 215 -5.47 25.02 4.16
CA ARG A 215 -4.89 24.50 2.92
C ARG A 215 -5.91 23.93 1.93
N LYS A 216 -7.19 23.86 2.30
CA LYS A 216 -8.32 23.55 1.42
C LYS A 216 -8.15 22.27 0.60
N LEU A 217 -7.88 21.15 1.28
CA LEU A 217 -7.87 19.84 0.66
C LEU A 217 -9.24 19.47 0.08
N ASP A 218 -9.23 18.61 -0.95
CA ASP A 218 -10.42 18.01 -1.53
C ASP A 218 -10.37 16.49 -1.39
N ALA A 219 -11.50 15.81 -1.60
CA ALA A 219 -11.59 14.36 -1.51
C ALA A 219 -12.47 13.81 -2.62
N TYR A 220 -11.97 12.81 -3.37
CA TYR A 220 -12.74 12.06 -4.36
C TYR A 220 -12.82 10.60 -3.92
N PHE A 221 -14.02 10.01 -4.01
CA PHE A 221 -14.28 8.66 -3.54
C PHE A 221 -14.46 7.69 -4.70
N TYR A 222 -13.95 6.48 -4.54
CA TYR A 222 -13.87 5.50 -5.63
C TYR A 222 -14.11 4.04 -5.23
N TYR A 223 -14.36 3.74 -3.94
CA TYR A 223 -14.58 2.35 -3.54
C TYR A 223 -15.37 2.22 -2.24
N LEU A 224 -16.55 1.57 -2.33
CA LEU A 224 -17.42 1.30 -1.20
C LEU A 224 -17.21 -0.14 -0.71
N LEU A 225 -17.09 -0.30 0.60
CA LEU A 225 -16.82 -1.56 1.30
C LEU A 225 -17.79 -1.75 2.45
N GLY A 226 -18.30 -2.94 2.62
CA GLY A 226 -19.21 -3.29 3.72
C GLY A 226 -19.76 -4.69 3.58
N GLU A 227 -20.41 -5.17 4.64
CA GLU A 227 -21.07 -6.48 4.64
C GLU A 227 -22.40 -6.43 3.92
N GLU A 228 -23.13 -5.32 4.09
CA GLU A 228 -24.43 -5.05 3.46
C GLU A 228 -24.31 -3.84 2.53
N LEU A 229 -23.95 -4.08 1.27
CA LEU A 229 -23.87 -3.02 0.26
C LEU A 229 -25.23 -2.86 -0.45
N PRO A 230 -25.58 -1.63 -0.92
CA PRO A 230 -26.88 -1.36 -1.53
C PRO A 230 -27.06 -2.01 -2.90
N ALA A 231 -25.95 -2.33 -3.60
CA ALA A 231 -25.99 -2.90 -4.94
C ALA A 231 -24.94 -4.01 -5.12
N GLU A 232 -25.12 -4.82 -6.16
CA GLU A 232 -24.24 -5.94 -6.49
C GLU A 232 -23.10 -5.57 -7.47
N THR A 233 -23.08 -4.33 -7.93
CA THR A 233 -22.06 -3.82 -8.82
C THR A 233 -21.30 -2.65 -8.20
N HIS A 234 -20.04 -2.54 -8.57
CA HIS A 234 -19.19 -1.44 -8.12
C HIS A 234 -19.72 -0.07 -8.57
N PHE A 235 -20.16 0.05 -9.83
CA PHE A 235 -20.69 1.28 -10.39
C PHE A 235 -21.96 1.74 -9.64
N ASP A 236 -22.91 0.83 -9.43
CA ASP A 236 -24.18 1.17 -8.74
C ASP A 236 -23.94 1.52 -7.27
N ASN A 237 -22.96 0.90 -6.61
CA ASN A 237 -22.57 1.27 -5.25
C ASN A 237 -21.98 2.68 -5.20
N LEU A 238 -21.19 3.11 -6.19
CA LEU A 238 -20.70 4.47 -6.27
C LEU A 238 -21.82 5.48 -6.54
N GLU A 239 -22.79 5.14 -7.39
CA GLU A 239 -23.98 5.98 -7.61
C GLU A 239 -24.83 6.11 -6.34
N ALA A 240 -24.98 5.04 -5.56
CA ALA A 240 -25.62 5.11 -4.25
C ALA A 240 -24.84 6.03 -3.30
N ALA A 241 -23.53 5.89 -3.23
CA ALA A 241 -22.66 6.77 -2.43
C ALA A 241 -22.76 8.24 -2.85
N ARG A 242 -22.89 8.51 -4.16
CA ARG A 242 -23.13 9.86 -4.68
C ARG A 242 -24.43 10.43 -4.10
N SER A 243 -25.49 9.64 -4.03
CA SER A 243 -26.78 10.05 -3.45
C SER A 243 -26.71 10.36 -1.95
N TRP A 244 -25.70 9.84 -1.24
CA TRP A 244 -25.48 10.11 0.19
C TRP A 244 -24.62 11.35 0.45
N GLY A 245 -24.16 12.04 -0.59
CA GLY A 245 -23.38 13.28 -0.50
C GLY A 245 -21.88 13.13 -0.73
N PHE A 246 -21.39 11.96 -1.06
CA PHE A 246 -19.98 11.78 -1.43
C PHE A 246 -19.67 12.37 -2.80
N LYS A 247 -18.49 12.98 -2.92
CA LYS A 247 -17.98 13.49 -4.19
C LYS A 247 -17.41 12.33 -5.03
N ILE A 248 -18.27 11.77 -5.86
CA ILE A 248 -17.92 10.72 -6.82
C ILE A 248 -17.69 11.38 -8.18
N PRO A 249 -16.53 11.23 -8.82
CA PRO A 249 -16.26 11.83 -10.13
C PRO A 249 -17.25 11.38 -11.20
N ASN A 250 -17.73 12.30 -12.03
CA ASN A 250 -18.67 12.00 -13.12
C ASN A 250 -18.02 11.34 -14.35
N VAL A 251 -16.71 11.08 -14.28
CA VAL A 251 -15.92 10.56 -15.39
C VAL A 251 -15.83 9.03 -15.42
N ILE A 252 -16.49 8.37 -14.49
CA ILE A 252 -16.53 6.91 -14.39
C ILE A 252 -17.35 6.34 -15.54
N ARG A 253 -16.83 5.29 -16.21
CA ARG A 253 -17.47 4.64 -17.35
C ARG A 253 -17.52 3.13 -17.17
N VAL A 254 -18.67 2.54 -17.42
CA VAL A 254 -18.82 1.09 -17.59
C VAL A 254 -18.44 0.72 -19.02
N CYS A 255 -17.47 -0.17 -19.16
CA CYS A 255 -16.93 -0.66 -20.42
C CYS A 255 -17.36 -2.11 -20.63
N ASN A 256 -17.96 -2.41 -21.78
CA ASN A 256 -18.44 -3.74 -22.15
C ASN A 256 -17.45 -4.50 -23.06
N SER A 257 -16.44 -3.80 -23.55
CA SER A 257 -15.45 -4.35 -24.47
C SER A 257 -14.06 -3.78 -24.18
N LEU A 258 -13.03 -4.40 -24.76
CA LEU A 258 -11.66 -3.92 -24.71
C LEU A 258 -11.52 -2.59 -25.48
N GLU A 259 -12.27 -2.42 -26.58
CA GLU A 259 -12.30 -1.17 -27.35
C GLU A 259 -12.82 0.00 -26.52
N ASP A 260 -13.89 -0.21 -25.73
CA ASP A 260 -14.40 0.82 -24.80
C ASP A 260 -13.32 1.28 -23.81
N ILE A 261 -12.48 0.35 -23.33
CA ILE A 261 -11.37 0.65 -22.43
C ILE A 261 -10.31 1.47 -23.14
N TYR A 262 -9.93 1.10 -24.37
CA TYR A 262 -8.94 1.84 -25.15
C TYR A 262 -9.42 3.26 -25.50
N ASP A 263 -10.70 3.42 -25.85
CA ASP A 263 -11.30 4.74 -26.08
C ASP A 263 -11.24 5.62 -24.83
N TYR A 264 -11.50 5.05 -23.66
CA TYR A 264 -11.39 5.77 -22.39
C TYR A 264 -9.94 6.17 -22.08
N ILE A 265 -8.98 5.28 -22.31
CA ILE A 265 -7.55 5.57 -22.14
C ILE A 265 -7.11 6.70 -23.07
N ALA A 266 -7.41 6.59 -24.36
CA ALA A 266 -7.02 7.58 -25.37
C ALA A 266 -7.60 8.97 -25.09
N TYR A 267 -8.87 9.04 -24.68
CA TYR A 267 -9.52 10.30 -24.32
C TYR A 267 -8.84 10.96 -23.13
N TRP A 268 -8.61 10.22 -22.03
CA TRP A 268 -8.06 10.79 -20.81
C TRP A 268 -6.55 11.02 -20.85
N ASP A 269 -5.82 10.35 -21.72
CA ASP A 269 -4.39 10.67 -21.92
C ASP A 269 -4.20 12.13 -22.41
N VAL A 270 -5.17 12.65 -23.14
CA VAL A 270 -5.20 14.04 -23.61
C VAL A 270 -5.88 14.97 -22.59
N GLU A 271 -7.12 14.65 -22.20
CA GLU A 271 -8.00 15.56 -21.45
C GLU A 271 -7.63 15.70 -19.97
N ARG A 272 -6.85 14.79 -19.40
CA ARG A 272 -6.40 14.86 -17.98
C ARG A 272 -5.70 16.18 -17.64
N LYS A 273 -5.08 16.83 -18.59
CA LYS A 273 -4.38 18.12 -18.41
C LYS A 273 -5.31 19.26 -18.04
N ASN A 274 -6.60 19.12 -18.37
CA ASN A 274 -7.64 20.10 -18.10
C ASN A 274 -8.35 19.89 -16.77
N LEU A 275 -7.98 18.83 -16.02
CA LEU A 275 -8.58 18.54 -14.71
C LEU A 275 -8.07 19.49 -13.63
N PRO A 276 -8.91 19.83 -12.64
CA PRO A 276 -8.52 20.69 -11.52
C PRO A 276 -7.58 19.99 -10.52
N VAL A 277 -7.37 18.68 -10.66
CA VAL A 277 -6.56 17.83 -9.80
C VAL A 277 -5.59 16.97 -10.59
N ALA A 278 -4.49 16.55 -9.95
CA ALA A 278 -3.50 15.67 -10.56
C ALA A 278 -4.02 14.24 -10.75
N THR A 279 -3.69 13.63 -11.88
CA THR A 279 -3.96 12.22 -12.20
C THR A 279 -2.71 11.58 -12.79
N ASP A 280 -2.46 10.32 -12.51
CA ASP A 280 -1.27 9.60 -12.99
C ASP A 280 -1.60 8.37 -13.85
N GLY A 281 -2.89 8.08 -14.05
CA GLY A 281 -3.34 6.93 -14.82
C GLY A 281 -4.84 6.72 -14.78
N ILE A 282 -5.21 5.47 -15.05
CA ILE A 282 -6.58 4.97 -15.06
C ILE A 282 -6.62 3.71 -14.19
N VAL A 283 -7.73 3.49 -13.52
CA VAL A 283 -7.99 2.25 -12.78
C VAL A 283 -9.10 1.50 -13.49
N LEU A 284 -8.86 0.22 -13.75
CA LEU A 284 -9.81 -0.71 -14.35
C LEU A 284 -10.23 -1.72 -13.29
N LYS A 285 -11.54 -1.88 -13.07
CA LYS A 285 -12.10 -2.78 -12.07
C LYS A 285 -13.21 -3.62 -12.68
N VAL A 286 -13.25 -4.90 -12.33
CA VAL A 286 -14.42 -5.75 -12.65
C VAL A 286 -15.63 -5.20 -11.93
N ASN A 287 -16.75 -4.98 -12.63
CA ASN A 287 -17.92 -4.29 -12.08
C ASN A 287 -18.71 -5.14 -11.08
N SER A 288 -18.92 -6.43 -11.34
CA SER A 288 -19.67 -7.32 -10.45
C SER A 288 -18.90 -7.65 -9.17
N LEU A 289 -19.49 -7.38 -8.01
CA LEU A 289 -18.87 -7.71 -6.71
C LEU A 289 -18.72 -9.22 -6.51
N ARG A 290 -19.66 -10.01 -7.02
CA ARG A 290 -19.55 -11.48 -7.03
C ARG A 290 -18.32 -11.92 -7.81
N GLN A 291 -18.12 -11.37 -8.99
CA GLN A 291 -16.96 -11.69 -9.84
C GLN A 291 -15.66 -11.20 -9.20
N GLN A 292 -15.65 -10.05 -8.53
CA GLN A 292 -14.49 -9.59 -7.76
C GLN A 292 -14.10 -10.60 -6.67
N ARG A 293 -15.08 -11.10 -5.90
CA ARG A 293 -14.84 -12.13 -4.87
C ARG A 293 -14.29 -13.42 -5.48
N ASN A 294 -14.83 -13.85 -6.62
CA ASN A 294 -14.39 -15.06 -7.31
C ASN A 294 -12.95 -14.94 -7.85
N LEU A 295 -12.56 -13.79 -8.34
CA LEU A 295 -11.19 -13.53 -8.82
C LEU A 295 -10.21 -13.40 -7.66
N GLY A 296 -10.64 -12.83 -6.53
CA GLY A 296 -9.88 -12.73 -5.30
C GLY A 296 -8.68 -11.78 -5.36
N PHE A 297 -7.70 -12.07 -4.51
CA PHE A 297 -6.53 -11.24 -4.28
C PHE A 297 -5.24 -12.05 -4.40
N THR A 298 -4.15 -11.37 -4.73
CA THR A 298 -2.79 -11.82 -4.40
C THR A 298 -2.40 -11.21 -3.05
N ALA A 299 -1.24 -11.57 -2.52
CA ALA A 299 -0.72 -10.94 -1.30
C ALA A 299 -0.52 -9.42 -1.41
N LYS A 300 -0.40 -8.89 -2.62
CA LYS A 300 -0.04 -7.48 -2.86
C LYS A 300 -1.15 -6.67 -3.53
N SER A 301 -2.03 -7.32 -4.29
CA SER A 301 -3.00 -6.61 -5.14
C SER A 301 -4.26 -7.44 -5.40
N PRO A 302 -5.42 -6.79 -5.66
CA PRO A 302 -6.60 -7.48 -6.15
C PRO A 302 -6.34 -8.05 -7.56
N ARG A 303 -6.90 -9.22 -7.86
CA ARG A 303 -6.81 -9.83 -9.19
C ARG A 303 -7.84 -9.24 -10.16
N TRP A 304 -8.85 -8.59 -9.66
CA TRP A 304 -9.98 -8.01 -10.39
C TRP A 304 -9.81 -6.53 -10.74
N ALA A 305 -8.68 -5.93 -10.37
CA ALA A 305 -8.38 -4.53 -10.66
C ALA A 305 -6.92 -4.34 -11.08
N ILE A 306 -6.68 -3.34 -11.94
CA ILE A 306 -5.35 -2.96 -12.38
C ILE A 306 -5.29 -1.45 -12.62
N ALA A 307 -4.11 -0.87 -12.48
CA ALA A 307 -3.85 0.50 -12.85
C ALA A 307 -3.12 0.55 -14.21
N TYR A 308 -3.62 1.36 -15.12
CA TYR A 308 -2.89 1.78 -16.31
C TYR A 308 -2.23 3.13 -16.03
N LYS A 309 -0.91 3.20 -16.20
CA LYS A 309 -0.15 4.42 -16.01
C LYS A 309 0.03 5.14 -17.34
N PHE A 310 -0.31 6.43 -17.38
CA PHE A 310 0.00 7.26 -18.56
C PHE A 310 1.52 7.28 -18.80
N GLN A 311 1.92 7.50 -20.06
CA GLN A 311 3.33 7.57 -20.39
C GLN A 311 4.05 8.59 -19.52
N ALA A 312 5.23 8.21 -19.08
CA ALA A 312 6.08 9.06 -18.27
C ALA A 312 6.55 10.28 -19.04
N GLU A 313 6.53 11.42 -18.37
CA GLU A 313 7.21 12.60 -18.92
C GLU A 313 8.70 12.37 -18.98
N ARG A 314 9.35 12.89 -20.02
CA ARG A 314 10.80 12.89 -20.19
C ARG A 314 11.37 14.28 -20.02
N ALA A 315 12.53 14.36 -19.39
CA ALA A 315 13.37 15.55 -19.39
C ALA A 315 14.79 15.20 -19.85
N VAL A 316 15.49 16.18 -20.39
CA VAL A 316 16.91 16.07 -20.76
C VAL A 316 17.71 16.90 -19.78
N THR A 317 18.75 16.28 -19.18
CA THR A 317 19.64 16.98 -18.28
C THR A 317 21.06 16.42 -18.37
N ARG A 318 22.02 17.11 -17.74
CA ARG A 318 23.44 16.74 -17.76
C ARG A 318 23.74 15.77 -16.63
N LEU A 319 24.51 14.70 -16.92
CA LEU A 319 25.09 13.81 -15.95
C LEU A 319 26.36 14.45 -15.33
N ASN A 320 26.30 14.78 -14.05
CA ASN A 320 27.44 15.37 -13.34
C ASN A 320 28.40 14.32 -12.76
N SER A 321 27.84 13.28 -12.11
CA SER A 321 28.60 12.17 -11.54
C SER A 321 27.73 10.93 -11.33
N VAL A 322 28.34 9.81 -11.01
CA VAL A 322 27.65 8.59 -10.60
C VAL A 322 28.14 8.20 -9.20
N SER A 323 27.21 8.00 -8.29
CA SER A 323 27.47 7.47 -6.96
C SER A 323 26.90 6.05 -6.83
N PHE A 324 27.41 5.29 -5.89
CA PHE A 324 27.01 3.91 -5.65
C PHE A 324 26.50 3.77 -4.23
N GLN A 325 25.29 3.22 -4.07
CA GLN A 325 24.63 3.03 -2.78
C GLN A 325 24.55 1.55 -2.45
N VAL A 326 24.87 1.21 -1.20
CA VAL A 326 24.79 -0.17 -0.70
C VAL A 326 23.48 -0.32 0.08
N GLY A 327 22.65 -1.24 -0.36
CA GLY A 327 21.39 -1.56 0.30
C GLY A 327 21.55 -2.60 1.42
N ARG A 328 20.46 -2.85 2.13
CA ARG A 328 20.33 -3.82 3.23
C ARG A 328 20.87 -5.23 2.90
N THR A 329 20.66 -5.68 1.69
CA THR A 329 21.10 -7.00 1.21
C THR A 329 22.53 -7.01 0.65
N GLY A 330 23.25 -5.89 0.75
CA GLY A 330 24.54 -5.71 0.12
C GLY A 330 24.47 -5.33 -1.37
N ALA A 331 23.29 -5.28 -1.97
CA ALA A 331 23.12 -4.88 -3.36
C ALA A 331 23.63 -3.46 -3.58
N VAL A 332 24.48 -3.28 -4.60
CA VAL A 332 25.07 -1.99 -4.95
C VAL A 332 24.30 -1.39 -6.12
N THR A 333 23.64 -0.28 -5.87
CA THR A 333 22.84 0.43 -6.87
C THR A 333 23.55 1.70 -7.34
N PRO A 334 23.78 1.84 -8.65
CA PRO A 334 24.37 3.07 -9.21
C PRO A 334 23.28 4.14 -9.31
N VAL A 335 23.64 5.37 -8.95
CA VAL A 335 22.77 6.54 -8.97
C VAL A 335 23.44 7.67 -9.74
N ALA A 336 22.76 8.15 -10.78
CA ALA A 336 23.18 9.33 -11.52
C ALA A 336 22.90 10.59 -10.71
N ASN A 337 23.90 11.44 -10.51
CA ASN A 337 23.75 12.78 -9.98
C ASN A 337 23.69 13.76 -11.16
N LEU A 338 22.60 14.50 -11.24
CA LEU A 338 22.20 15.27 -12.41
C LEU A 338 22.24 16.77 -12.14
N GLU A 339 22.43 17.54 -13.20
CA GLU A 339 22.05 18.95 -13.18
C GLU A 339 20.52 19.01 -12.90
N PRO A 340 20.08 19.83 -11.92
CA PRO A 340 18.67 19.91 -11.57
C PRO A 340 17.77 20.20 -12.76
N VAL A 341 16.74 19.40 -12.94
CA VAL A 341 15.76 19.56 -14.03
C VAL A 341 14.34 19.39 -13.53
N LEU A 342 13.43 20.20 -14.04
CA LEU A 342 12.00 20.07 -13.73
C LEU A 342 11.43 18.89 -14.52
N LEU A 343 10.79 17.96 -13.83
CA LEU A 343 10.18 16.77 -14.43
C LEU A 343 8.93 16.38 -13.62
N ALA A 344 7.78 16.34 -14.26
CA ALA A 344 6.48 16.03 -13.64
C ALA A 344 6.23 16.85 -12.36
N GLY A 345 6.43 18.16 -12.42
CA GLY A 345 6.20 19.10 -11.31
C GLY A 345 7.19 18.99 -10.15
N THR A 346 8.28 18.24 -10.31
CA THR A 346 9.35 18.13 -9.29
C THR A 346 10.72 18.43 -9.87
N THR A 347 11.60 19.01 -9.06
CA THR A 347 13.00 19.18 -9.44
C THR A 347 13.76 17.90 -9.17
N VAL A 348 14.21 17.25 -10.24
CA VAL A 348 14.99 16.00 -10.19
C VAL A 348 16.48 16.34 -10.21
N LYS A 349 17.22 15.83 -9.21
CA LYS A 349 18.67 15.96 -9.07
C LYS A 349 19.38 14.61 -9.12
N ARG A 350 18.64 13.52 -8.95
CA ARG A 350 19.18 12.15 -8.91
C ARG A 350 18.25 11.19 -9.63
N ALA A 351 18.82 10.20 -10.32
CA ALA A 351 18.05 9.18 -11.01
C ALA A 351 18.75 7.81 -10.90
N SER A 352 17.97 6.75 -10.89
CA SER A 352 18.51 5.38 -10.83
C SER A 352 19.13 4.98 -12.17
N LEU A 353 20.25 4.26 -12.09
CA LEU A 353 20.89 3.56 -13.20
C LEU A 353 20.74 2.04 -13.09
N HIS A 354 19.94 1.57 -12.14
CA HIS A 354 19.59 0.19 -11.86
C HIS A 354 20.78 -0.74 -11.55
N ASN A 355 21.66 -1.00 -12.52
CA ASN A 355 22.78 -1.96 -12.40
C ASN A 355 23.89 -1.68 -13.42
N ALA A 356 24.95 -2.51 -13.39
CA ALA A 356 26.09 -2.38 -14.27
C ALA A 356 25.75 -2.55 -15.77
N ASP A 357 24.81 -3.45 -16.09
CA ASP A 357 24.44 -3.76 -17.47
C ASP A 357 23.76 -2.54 -18.13
N ILE A 358 22.96 -1.80 -17.38
CA ILE A 358 22.34 -0.56 -17.86
C ILE A 358 23.39 0.52 -18.12
N ILE A 359 24.36 0.68 -17.22
CA ILE A 359 25.47 1.65 -17.43
C ILE A 359 26.24 1.31 -18.71
N GLU A 360 26.56 0.05 -18.91
CA GLU A 360 27.32 -0.40 -20.08
C GLU A 360 26.51 -0.30 -21.37
N GLY A 361 25.23 -0.71 -21.33
CA GLY A 361 24.31 -0.63 -22.47
C GLY A 361 24.02 0.80 -22.93
N LEU A 362 24.05 1.77 -22.00
CA LEU A 362 23.91 3.20 -22.30
C LEU A 362 25.20 3.83 -22.82
N ASP A 363 26.33 3.16 -22.71
CA ASP A 363 27.68 3.73 -22.99
C ASP A 363 27.86 5.11 -22.36
N LEU A 364 27.57 5.20 -21.08
CA LEU A 364 27.43 6.43 -20.32
C LEU A 364 28.78 7.09 -20.03
N HIS A 365 28.87 8.41 -20.28
CA HIS A 365 30.08 9.21 -19.97
C HIS A 365 29.70 10.40 -19.06
N LEU A 366 30.62 10.84 -18.23
CA LEU A 366 30.40 12.05 -17.45
C LEU A 366 30.23 13.27 -18.37
N GLY A 367 29.26 14.12 -18.06
CA GLY A 367 28.91 15.27 -18.88
C GLY A 367 27.92 14.99 -20.00
N ASP A 368 27.52 13.73 -20.23
CA ASP A 368 26.49 13.38 -21.20
C ASP A 368 25.15 14.09 -20.88
N LYS A 369 24.44 14.45 -21.94
CA LYS A 369 23.00 14.75 -21.85
C LYS A 369 22.25 13.43 -21.80
N VAL A 370 21.44 13.25 -20.76
CA VAL A 370 20.71 12.01 -20.49
C VAL A 370 19.21 12.27 -20.47
N PHE A 371 18.45 11.29 -20.94
CA PHE A 371 17.00 11.29 -20.86
C PHE A 371 16.56 10.70 -19.51
N VAL A 372 15.82 11.50 -18.73
CA VAL A 372 15.28 11.12 -17.43
C VAL A 372 13.77 10.93 -17.55
N GLU A 373 13.28 9.82 -17.13
CA GLU A 373 11.84 9.53 -16.98
C GLU A 373 11.45 9.43 -15.53
N LYS A 374 10.24 9.94 -15.23
CA LYS A 374 9.53 9.71 -13.98
C LYS A 374 8.19 9.08 -14.32
N GLY A 375 8.18 7.77 -14.51
CA GLY A 375 6.95 6.99 -14.64
C GLY A 375 6.29 6.83 -13.28
N GLY A 376 5.07 6.35 -13.20
CA GLY A 376 4.27 6.15 -11.98
C GLY A 376 4.98 5.62 -10.73
N GLU A 377 6.29 5.52 -10.78
CA GLU A 377 7.19 5.30 -9.65
C GLU A 377 7.76 6.64 -9.18
N ILE A 378 7.95 6.75 -7.88
CA ILE A 378 8.48 7.97 -7.25
C ILE A 378 9.93 8.22 -7.64
N ILE A 379 10.65 7.18 -8.08
CA ILE A 379 12.09 7.21 -8.37
C ILE A 379 12.34 7.51 -9.85
N PRO A 380 13.00 8.63 -10.18
CA PRO A 380 13.43 8.91 -11.55
C PRO A 380 14.48 7.89 -12.03
N LYS A 381 14.46 7.57 -13.33
CA LYS A 381 15.42 6.66 -13.96
C LYS A 381 16.01 7.25 -15.24
N ILE A 382 17.24 6.88 -15.53
CA ILE A 382 17.88 7.20 -16.82
C ILE A 382 17.43 6.15 -17.84
N VAL A 383 16.93 6.60 -18.98
CA VAL A 383 16.40 5.73 -20.04
C VAL A 383 17.20 5.83 -21.36
N GLY A 384 18.08 6.80 -21.47
CA GLY A 384 18.90 6.98 -22.67
C GLY A 384 19.91 8.09 -22.54
N VAL A 385 20.80 8.15 -23.54
CA VAL A 385 21.82 9.20 -23.72
C VAL A 385 21.56 9.89 -25.06
N ASP A 386 21.62 11.21 -25.05
CA ASP A 386 21.61 12.01 -26.27
C ASP A 386 23.02 11.99 -26.90
N VAL A 387 23.27 10.95 -27.69
CA VAL A 387 24.58 10.72 -28.33
C VAL A 387 24.92 11.81 -29.35
N GLU A 388 23.92 12.39 -30.00
CA GLU A 388 24.11 13.48 -30.98
C GLU A 388 24.58 14.77 -30.30
N ALA A 389 24.17 14.99 -29.08
CA ALA A 389 24.61 16.13 -28.27
C ALA A 389 25.98 15.92 -27.58
N ARG A 390 26.57 14.72 -27.72
CA ARG A 390 27.89 14.39 -27.14
C ARG A 390 29.00 15.13 -27.92
N GLY A 391 29.60 16.11 -27.27
CA GLY A 391 30.70 16.88 -27.85
C GLY A 391 32.02 16.14 -27.88
N LEU A 392 33.03 16.75 -28.51
CA LEU A 392 34.42 16.23 -28.57
C LEU A 392 35.10 16.20 -27.20
N LEU A 393 34.63 16.94 -26.22
CA LEU A 393 35.11 17.02 -24.83
C LEU A 393 34.15 16.28 -23.88
N VAL A 394 33.82 15.04 -24.22
CA VAL A 394 33.08 14.17 -23.30
C VAL A 394 34.02 13.72 -22.16
N GLY A 395 33.45 13.62 -20.96
CA GLY A 395 34.23 13.12 -19.80
C GLY A 395 34.49 11.61 -19.87
N ASP A 396 35.08 11.09 -18.79
CA ASP A 396 35.42 9.68 -18.68
C ASP A 396 34.18 8.78 -18.79
N LYS A 397 34.38 7.62 -19.41
CA LYS A 397 33.34 6.57 -19.44
C LYS A 397 33.02 6.10 -18.03
N VAL A 398 31.74 6.10 -17.68
CA VAL A 398 31.27 5.59 -16.40
C VAL A 398 31.45 4.08 -16.34
N ARG A 399 32.16 3.61 -15.31
CA ARG A 399 32.36 2.18 -15.05
C ARG A 399 31.79 1.80 -13.70
N PHE A 400 31.26 0.59 -13.63
CA PHE A 400 30.80 0.05 -12.35
C PHE A 400 32.00 -0.20 -11.44
N ILE A 401 31.87 0.03 -10.14
CA ILE A 401 32.92 -0.16 -9.15
C ILE A 401 33.19 -1.64 -8.89
N ARG A 402 34.40 -1.96 -8.43
CA ARG A 402 34.83 -3.34 -8.13
C ARG A 402 34.82 -3.67 -6.65
N SER A 403 34.85 -2.66 -5.81
CA SER A 403 34.85 -2.80 -4.36
C SER A 403 33.70 -2.01 -3.73
N CYS A 404 33.22 -2.48 -2.59
CA CYS A 404 32.15 -1.80 -1.83
C CYS A 404 32.60 -0.39 -1.44
N PRO A 405 31.83 0.65 -1.73
CA PRO A 405 32.21 2.04 -1.42
C PRO A 405 32.22 2.32 0.10
N GLU A 406 31.56 1.46 0.90
CA GLU A 406 31.41 1.65 2.35
C GLU A 406 32.46 0.87 3.17
N CYS A 407 32.78 -0.36 2.78
CA CYS A 407 33.67 -1.22 3.55
C CYS A 407 34.91 -1.73 2.78
N GLY A 408 35.03 -1.39 1.50
CA GLY A 408 36.19 -1.77 0.66
C GLY A 408 36.21 -3.24 0.21
N THR A 409 35.29 -4.07 0.65
CA THR A 409 35.25 -5.49 0.28
C THR A 409 34.98 -5.67 -1.21
N PRO A 410 35.69 -6.59 -1.91
CA PRO A 410 35.41 -6.88 -3.31
C PRO A 410 33.96 -7.30 -3.54
N LEU A 411 33.32 -6.71 -4.56
CA LEU A 411 31.94 -7.01 -4.92
C LEU A 411 31.88 -8.35 -5.65
N MET A 412 30.75 -9.04 -5.45
CA MET A 412 30.39 -10.28 -6.12
C MET A 412 29.14 -10.08 -6.97
N ARG A 413 29.11 -10.73 -8.14
CA ARG A 413 27.91 -10.84 -8.97
C ARG A 413 27.55 -12.31 -9.09
N PRO A 414 26.44 -12.74 -8.45
CA PRO A 414 25.96 -14.12 -8.58
C PRO A 414 25.60 -14.44 -10.04
N GLU A 415 25.81 -15.67 -10.44
CA GLU A 415 25.45 -16.13 -11.79
C GLU A 415 23.95 -15.98 -12.04
N GLY A 416 23.59 -15.40 -13.17
CA GLY A 416 22.19 -15.12 -13.53
C GLY A 416 21.56 -13.91 -12.85
N GLU A 417 22.30 -13.13 -12.05
CA GLU A 417 21.82 -11.89 -11.43
C GLU A 417 22.42 -10.64 -12.10
N ALA A 418 21.60 -9.60 -12.23
CA ALA A 418 22.05 -8.31 -12.77
C ALA A 418 22.78 -7.45 -11.73
N ALA A 419 22.53 -7.67 -10.45
CA ALA A 419 23.05 -6.86 -9.37
C ALA A 419 24.43 -7.37 -8.88
N HIS A 420 25.26 -6.42 -8.45
CA HIS A 420 26.48 -6.69 -7.69
C HIS A 420 26.20 -6.55 -6.19
N TYR A 421 26.87 -7.35 -5.38
CA TYR A 421 26.66 -7.38 -3.93
C TYR A 421 27.95 -7.27 -3.17
N CYS A 422 27.90 -6.57 -2.04
CA CYS A 422 28.93 -6.63 -1.02
C CYS A 422 28.68 -7.88 -0.15
N PRO A 423 29.61 -8.86 -0.11
CA PRO A 423 29.40 -10.08 0.67
C PRO A 423 29.68 -9.92 2.19
N ASN A 424 30.13 -8.75 2.63
CA ASN A 424 30.48 -8.49 4.03
C ASN A 424 29.24 -8.11 4.86
N GLU A 425 28.35 -9.05 5.07
CA GLU A 425 27.08 -8.81 5.78
C GLU A 425 27.26 -8.38 7.24
N ALA A 426 28.32 -8.83 7.90
CA ALA A 426 28.56 -8.61 9.32
C ALA A 426 29.39 -7.35 9.61
N GLY A 427 30.11 -6.82 8.61
CA GLY A 427 31.03 -5.69 8.78
C GLY A 427 30.70 -4.46 7.93
N CYS A 428 29.75 -4.56 7.01
CA CYS A 428 29.37 -3.44 6.17
C CYS A 428 28.27 -2.59 6.84
N PRO A 429 28.56 -1.32 7.21
CA PRO A 429 27.63 -0.49 7.98
C PRO A 429 26.22 -0.35 7.37
N PRO A 430 26.04 -0.07 6.08
CA PRO A 430 24.71 0.02 5.49
C PRO A 430 23.91 -1.28 5.56
N GLN A 431 24.60 -2.45 5.49
CA GLN A 431 23.93 -3.74 5.62
C GLN A 431 23.46 -3.99 7.05
N ILE A 432 24.31 -3.66 8.03
CA ILE A 432 23.97 -3.80 9.46
C ILE A 432 22.79 -2.88 9.79
N LYS A 433 22.91 -1.59 9.50
CA LYS A 433 21.88 -0.59 9.75
C LYS A 433 20.58 -0.94 9.02
N GLY A 434 20.65 -1.29 7.75
CA GLY A 434 19.49 -1.66 6.96
C GLY A 434 18.76 -2.93 7.43
N LYS A 435 19.46 -3.91 8.01
CA LYS A 435 18.85 -5.07 8.67
C LYS A 435 18.08 -4.65 9.93
N ILE A 436 18.65 -3.76 10.74
CA ILE A 436 17.99 -3.22 11.93
C ILE A 436 16.77 -2.37 11.52
N GLU A 437 16.91 -1.49 10.54
CA GLU A 437 15.80 -0.70 9.99
C GLU A 437 14.66 -1.57 9.49
N HIS A 438 14.96 -2.66 8.79
CA HIS A 438 13.95 -3.62 8.34
C HIS A 438 13.24 -4.29 9.51
N PHE A 439 13.99 -4.72 10.52
CA PHE A 439 13.46 -5.39 11.70
C PHE A 439 12.49 -4.51 12.50
N VAL A 440 12.77 -3.22 12.63
CA VAL A 440 11.92 -2.29 13.39
C VAL A 440 10.68 -1.83 12.64
N THR A 441 10.55 -2.11 11.32
CA THR A 441 9.40 -1.67 10.53
C THR A 441 8.06 -2.14 11.08
N ARG A 442 6.99 -1.43 10.73
CA ARG A 442 5.60 -1.80 11.08
C ARG A 442 5.21 -3.20 10.61
N ARG A 443 5.72 -3.64 9.46
CA ARG A 443 5.46 -4.98 8.91
C ARG A 443 6.20 -6.09 9.64
N ALA A 444 7.34 -5.78 10.23
CA ALA A 444 8.12 -6.70 11.04
C ALA A 444 7.74 -6.54 12.53
N MET A 445 8.60 -5.93 13.33
CA MET A 445 8.44 -5.90 14.79
C MET A 445 7.68 -4.66 15.29
N ASN A 446 7.37 -3.69 14.44
CA ASN A 446 6.64 -2.46 14.79
C ASN A 446 7.25 -1.70 15.97
N ILE A 447 8.55 -1.55 15.98
CA ILE A 447 9.28 -0.78 16.99
C ILE A 447 9.30 0.69 16.58
N ASN A 448 9.04 1.59 17.53
CA ASN A 448 8.99 3.03 17.27
C ASN A 448 10.39 3.64 17.11
N MET A 449 11.04 3.30 16.00
CA MET A 449 12.40 3.71 15.67
C MET A 449 12.50 4.03 14.19
N GLY A 450 13.00 5.22 13.87
CA GLY A 450 13.29 5.63 12.48
C GLY A 450 14.74 5.39 12.10
N PRO A 451 15.10 5.55 10.80
CA PRO A 451 16.46 5.40 10.31
C PRO A 451 17.49 6.30 11.03
N GLU A 452 17.12 7.54 11.36
CA GLU A 452 17.99 8.45 12.12
C GLU A 452 18.33 7.91 13.51
N THR A 453 17.36 7.31 14.20
CA THR A 453 17.59 6.70 15.51
C THR A 453 18.49 5.47 15.40
N VAL A 454 18.31 4.65 14.37
CA VAL A 454 19.20 3.50 14.09
C VAL A 454 20.62 3.99 13.86
N GLU A 455 20.78 5.05 13.07
CA GLU A 455 22.10 5.69 12.84
C GLU A 455 22.74 6.14 14.13
N ASP A 456 22.05 6.95 14.93
CA ASP A 456 22.56 7.49 16.20
C ASP A 456 22.99 6.38 17.18
N LEU A 457 22.18 5.32 17.33
CA LEU A 457 22.47 4.19 18.21
C LEU A 457 23.65 3.35 17.68
N TYR A 458 23.74 3.17 16.36
CA TYR A 458 24.82 2.44 15.73
C TYR A 458 26.15 3.19 15.89
N GLU A 459 26.19 4.51 15.59
CA GLU A 459 27.38 5.36 15.73
C GLU A 459 27.84 5.46 17.20
N ALA A 460 26.89 5.50 18.13
CA ALA A 460 27.20 5.46 19.58
C ALA A 460 27.70 4.09 20.07
N GLY A 461 27.62 3.05 19.24
CA GLY A 461 28.07 1.70 19.58
C GLY A 461 27.09 0.88 20.43
N TYR A 462 25.85 1.34 20.63
CA TYR A 462 24.84 0.64 21.41
C TYR A 462 24.23 -0.54 20.68
N ILE A 463 24.14 -0.51 19.36
CA ILE A 463 23.57 -1.58 18.54
C ILE A 463 24.54 -1.99 17.41
N LYS A 464 24.67 -3.31 17.22
CA LYS A 464 25.43 -3.94 16.14
C LYS A 464 24.62 -4.97 15.38
N ASP A 465 23.52 -5.42 15.96
CA ASP A 465 22.53 -6.33 15.37
C ASP A 465 21.13 -6.06 15.95
N THR A 466 20.13 -6.80 15.46
CA THR A 466 18.74 -6.64 15.90
C THR A 466 18.49 -7.09 17.34
N ALA A 467 19.29 -8.02 17.88
CA ALA A 467 19.15 -8.48 19.25
C ALA A 467 19.63 -7.44 20.28
N ASP A 468 20.60 -6.61 19.88
CA ASP A 468 21.10 -5.53 20.74
C ASP A 468 20.03 -4.48 21.07
N LEU A 469 18.97 -4.38 20.27
CA LEU A 469 17.83 -3.51 20.56
C LEU A 469 17.19 -3.83 21.90
N TYR A 470 17.16 -5.11 22.29
CA TYR A 470 16.56 -5.58 23.54
C TYR A 470 17.49 -5.45 24.75
N THR A 471 18.70 -4.99 24.56
CA THR A 471 19.66 -4.65 25.63
C THR A 471 19.69 -3.15 25.95
N LEU A 472 18.98 -2.33 25.20
CA LEU A 472 18.92 -0.88 25.40
C LEU A 472 18.27 -0.52 26.72
N GLU A 473 18.84 0.48 27.39
CA GLU A 473 18.27 1.08 28.59
C GLU A 473 17.86 2.54 28.33
N ILE A 474 16.92 3.07 29.12
CA ILE A 474 16.49 4.48 28.99
C ILE A 474 17.69 5.42 29.12
N ALA A 475 18.65 5.10 30.00
CA ALA A 475 19.86 5.89 30.20
C ALA A 475 20.72 6.01 28.94
N ASP A 476 20.76 4.96 28.09
CA ASP A 476 21.50 4.97 26.83
C ASP A 476 20.88 5.96 25.84
N LEU A 477 19.55 5.95 25.75
CA LEU A 477 18.79 6.82 24.88
C LEU A 477 18.93 8.29 25.29
N LEU A 478 18.89 8.57 26.58
CA LEU A 478 19.00 9.94 27.12
C LEU A 478 20.40 10.54 26.96
N ARG A 479 21.42 9.74 26.64
CA ARG A 479 22.78 10.23 26.30
C ARG A 479 22.90 10.71 24.87
N LEU A 480 21.95 10.35 24.02
CA LEU A 480 21.93 10.79 22.63
C LEU A 480 21.37 12.22 22.52
N GLU A 481 21.93 13.01 21.62
CA GLU A 481 21.37 14.32 21.30
C GLU A 481 19.94 14.18 20.79
N ARG A 482 19.07 15.14 21.13
CA ARG A 482 17.67 15.20 20.71
C ARG A 482 16.70 14.20 21.37
N TRP A 483 17.16 13.41 22.35
CA TRP A 483 16.29 12.48 23.07
C TRP A 483 15.74 13.06 24.34
N ALA A 484 14.41 13.02 24.51
CA ALA A 484 13.71 13.41 25.72
C ALA A 484 13.14 12.17 26.43
N ASP A 485 12.88 12.28 27.73
CA ASP A 485 12.36 11.19 28.56
C ASP A 485 11.11 10.51 27.95
N LYS A 486 10.20 11.27 27.37
CA LYS A 486 8.99 10.75 26.75
C LYS A 486 9.29 9.88 25.50
N SER A 487 10.18 10.33 24.61
CA SER A 487 10.55 9.56 23.41
C SER A 487 11.32 8.30 23.77
N ALA A 488 12.20 8.36 24.78
CA ALA A 488 12.90 7.20 25.27
C ALA A 488 11.93 6.15 25.88
N ARG A 489 10.96 6.59 26.68
CA ARG A 489 9.95 5.68 27.25
C ARG A 489 9.06 5.06 26.16
N ASN A 490 8.66 5.81 25.15
CA ASN A 490 7.87 5.30 24.04
C ASN A 490 8.62 4.23 23.25
N LEU A 491 9.91 4.44 23.00
CA LEU A 491 10.73 3.42 22.34
C LEU A 491 10.84 2.15 23.21
N MET A 492 11.14 2.28 24.50
CA MET A 492 11.23 1.13 25.40
C MET A 492 9.90 0.37 25.50
N ALA A 493 8.76 1.08 25.54
CA ALA A 493 7.45 0.47 25.50
C ALA A 493 7.22 -0.34 24.21
N SER A 494 7.57 0.24 23.04
CA SER A 494 7.42 -0.45 21.76
C SER A 494 8.35 -1.67 21.62
N LEU A 495 9.52 -1.66 22.24
CA LEU A 495 10.41 -2.84 22.34
C LEU A 495 9.75 -3.96 23.16
N GLU A 496 9.13 -3.62 24.30
CA GLU A 496 8.42 -4.61 25.11
C GLU A 496 7.18 -5.18 24.40
N GLU A 497 6.40 -4.33 23.77
CA GLU A 497 5.25 -4.73 22.93
C GLU A 497 5.67 -5.64 21.77
N SER A 498 6.84 -5.40 21.18
CA SER A 498 7.34 -6.19 20.06
C SER A 498 7.57 -7.66 20.40
N LYS A 499 7.76 -8.01 21.66
CA LYS A 499 7.87 -9.39 22.14
C LYS A 499 6.59 -10.21 21.95
N GLN A 500 5.45 -9.54 21.75
CA GLN A 500 4.15 -10.18 21.49
C GLN A 500 3.84 -10.28 19.99
N VAL A 501 4.72 -9.80 19.12
CA VAL A 501 4.54 -9.87 17.68
C VAL A 501 4.54 -11.34 17.23
N PRO A 502 3.59 -11.76 16.35
CA PRO A 502 3.48 -13.14 15.89
C PRO A 502 4.72 -13.66 15.19
N PHE A 503 4.96 -14.96 15.27
CA PHE A 503 6.14 -15.63 14.71
C PHE A 503 6.38 -15.36 13.23
N GLU A 504 5.36 -15.31 12.40
CA GLU A 504 5.49 -14.99 10.98
C GLU A 504 6.12 -13.62 10.71
N ARG A 505 5.87 -12.66 11.59
CA ARG A 505 6.46 -11.32 11.49
C ARG A 505 7.88 -11.28 12.03
N VAL A 506 8.18 -12.06 13.07
CA VAL A 506 9.55 -12.25 13.54
C VAL A 506 10.42 -12.86 12.45
N LEU A 507 9.93 -13.91 11.80
CA LEU A 507 10.62 -14.55 10.68
C LEU A 507 10.86 -13.58 9.52
N TYR A 508 9.85 -12.81 9.15
CA TYR A 508 10.00 -11.75 8.16
C TYR A 508 11.02 -10.69 8.59
N GLY A 509 11.01 -10.31 9.87
CA GLY A 509 11.94 -9.32 10.46
C GLY A 509 13.42 -9.74 10.43
N LEU A 510 13.72 -11.05 10.43
CA LEU A 510 15.09 -11.54 10.28
C LEU A 510 15.72 -11.14 8.94
N GLY A 511 14.91 -10.80 7.93
CA GLY A 511 15.38 -10.32 6.65
C GLY A 511 16.11 -11.37 5.82
N ILE A 512 15.76 -12.65 5.96
CA ILE A 512 16.31 -13.74 5.15
C ILE A 512 16.04 -13.45 3.67
N ARG A 513 17.07 -13.55 2.84
CA ARG A 513 16.96 -13.22 1.41
C ARG A 513 15.88 -14.09 0.75
N PHE A 514 15.04 -13.48 -0.08
CA PHE A 514 13.86 -14.05 -0.74
C PHE A 514 12.70 -14.45 0.19
N VAL A 515 12.82 -14.27 1.49
CA VAL A 515 11.74 -14.50 2.45
C VAL A 515 11.02 -13.17 2.70
N GLY A 516 10.02 -12.89 1.88
CA GLY A 516 9.09 -11.78 2.08
C GLY A 516 7.98 -12.15 3.05
N GLU A 517 7.05 -11.23 3.30
CA GLU A 517 5.93 -11.42 4.23
C GLU A 517 5.08 -12.66 3.90
N THR A 518 4.77 -12.87 2.61
CA THR A 518 3.97 -14.03 2.15
C THR A 518 4.71 -15.34 2.37
N VAL A 519 5.99 -15.38 2.01
CA VAL A 519 6.84 -16.57 2.19
C VAL A 519 6.98 -16.90 3.66
N ALA A 520 7.16 -15.89 4.52
CA ALA A 520 7.23 -16.08 5.98
C ALA A 520 5.94 -16.71 6.52
N LYS A 521 4.76 -16.23 6.10
CA LYS A 521 3.47 -16.82 6.48
C LYS A 521 3.34 -18.28 6.02
N ARG A 522 3.77 -18.60 4.80
CA ARG A 522 3.77 -19.98 4.27
C ARG A 522 4.68 -20.90 5.09
N LEU A 523 5.90 -20.47 5.35
CA LEU A 523 6.85 -21.22 6.14
C LEU A 523 6.34 -21.48 7.56
N VAL A 524 5.78 -20.49 8.23
CA VAL A 524 5.21 -20.63 9.57
C VAL A 524 3.99 -21.55 9.58
N SER A 525 3.17 -21.53 8.54
CA SER A 525 2.07 -22.48 8.38
C SER A 525 2.54 -23.93 8.23
N ALA A 526 3.70 -24.16 7.62
CA ALA A 526 4.25 -25.50 7.39
C ALA A 526 5.08 -26.03 8.56
N PHE A 527 5.93 -25.19 9.16
CA PHE A 527 6.93 -25.62 10.16
C PHE A 527 6.59 -25.26 11.61
N HIS A 528 5.63 -24.38 11.84
CA HIS A 528 5.07 -23.99 13.15
C HIS A 528 6.05 -23.41 14.17
N SER A 529 7.35 -23.70 14.10
CA SER A 529 8.36 -23.13 14.99
C SER A 529 9.68 -22.84 14.27
N MET A 530 10.47 -21.93 14.85
CA MET A 530 11.81 -21.60 14.36
C MET A 530 12.73 -22.84 14.36
N GLU A 531 12.63 -23.68 15.37
CA GLU A 531 13.43 -24.92 15.49
C GLU A 531 13.12 -25.90 14.37
N GLN A 532 11.85 -26.09 14.03
CA GLN A 532 11.45 -26.95 12.91
C GLN A 532 11.94 -26.38 11.56
N LEU A 533 11.88 -25.07 11.40
CA LEU A 533 12.37 -24.40 10.20
C LEU A 533 13.89 -24.52 10.06
N GLU A 534 14.64 -24.36 11.16
CA GLU A 534 16.11 -24.50 11.18
C GLU A 534 16.56 -25.90 10.82
N GLN A 535 15.79 -26.93 11.21
CA GLN A 535 16.09 -28.34 10.94
C GLN A 535 15.52 -28.85 9.60
N ALA A 536 14.73 -28.04 8.91
CA ALA A 536 14.10 -28.43 7.65
C ALA A 536 15.13 -28.72 6.57
N SER A 537 14.97 -29.86 5.88
CA SER A 537 15.78 -30.23 4.73
C SER A 537 15.39 -29.42 3.48
N PHE A 538 16.21 -29.50 2.44
CA PHE A 538 15.87 -28.90 1.14
C PHE A 538 14.55 -29.46 0.58
N GLU A 539 14.35 -30.77 0.70
CA GLU A 539 13.15 -31.48 0.29
C GLU A 539 11.92 -31.03 1.08
N ASP A 540 12.05 -30.87 2.42
CA ASP A 540 10.95 -30.37 3.27
C ASP A 540 10.53 -28.95 2.86
N LEU A 541 11.50 -28.08 2.62
CA LEU A 541 11.25 -26.70 2.20
C LEU A 541 10.59 -26.60 0.83
N THR A 542 11.10 -27.34 -0.15
CA THR A 542 10.56 -27.33 -1.52
C THR A 542 9.23 -28.05 -1.65
N ALA A 543 8.83 -28.86 -0.68
CA ALA A 543 7.51 -29.47 -0.59
C ALA A 543 6.42 -28.45 -0.18
N VAL A 544 6.79 -27.31 0.39
CA VAL A 544 5.86 -26.22 0.73
C VAL A 544 5.49 -25.46 -0.54
N ASP A 545 4.21 -25.23 -0.75
CA ASP A 545 3.70 -24.49 -1.91
C ASP A 545 4.32 -23.08 -1.99
N GLU A 546 4.67 -22.65 -3.21
CA GLU A 546 5.36 -21.37 -3.49
C GLU A 546 6.82 -21.28 -2.98
N ILE A 547 7.37 -22.29 -2.35
CA ILE A 547 8.78 -22.34 -1.94
C ILE A 547 9.61 -23.05 -2.99
N GLY A 548 10.21 -22.28 -3.89
CA GLY A 548 11.10 -22.80 -4.90
C GLY A 548 12.53 -23.04 -4.40
N GLU A 549 13.34 -23.67 -5.24
CA GLU A 549 14.75 -24.01 -4.96
C GLU A 549 15.56 -22.80 -4.41
N ARG A 550 15.39 -21.63 -5.01
CA ARG A 550 16.12 -20.41 -4.65
C ARG A 550 15.83 -19.96 -3.22
N ILE A 551 14.56 -20.02 -2.81
CA ILE A 551 14.12 -19.68 -1.46
C ILE A 551 14.64 -20.72 -0.46
N ALA A 552 14.48 -22.01 -0.78
CA ALA A 552 14.95 -23.11 0.08
C ALA A 552 16.46 -23.04 0.32
N ARG A 553 17.26 -22.81 -0.70
CA ARG A 553 18.72 -22.63 -0.57
C ARG A 553 19.08 -21.42 0.30
N SER A 554 18.34 -20.31 0.16
CA SER A 554 18.57 -19.10 0.97
C SER A 554 18.29 -19.36 2.46
N ILE A 555 17.23 -20.09 2.80
CA ILE A 555 16.89 -20.45 4.17
C ILE A 555 17.95 -21.36 4.77
N ILE A 556 18.36 -22.40 4.06
CA ILE A 556 19.41 -23.31 4.51
C ILE A 556 20.72 -22.57 4.75
N ALA A 557 21.13 -21.70 3.81
CA ALA A 557 22.35 -20.90 3.95
C ALA A 557 22.28 -19.96 5.15
N TYR A 558 21.12 -19.37 5.43
CA TYR A 558 20.93 -18.50 6.57
C TYR A 558 21.18 -19.23 7.90
N PHE A 559 20.59 -20.42 8.10
CA PHE A 559 20.73 -21.20 9.32
C PHE A 559 22.05 -22.01 9.38
N ALA A 560 22.76 -22.18 8.25
CA ALA A 560 24.11 -22.72 8.27
C ALA A 560 25.13 -21.78 8.90
N ASP A 561 24.88 -20.47 8.87
CA ASP A 561 25.75 -19.47 9.49
C ASP A 561 25.52 -19.44 11.01
N GLU A 562 26.56 -19.72 11.77
CA GLU A 562 26.53 -19.73 13.24
C GLU A 562 26.14 -18.38 13.83
N ARG A 563 26.52 -17.28 13.17
CA ARG A 563 26.17 -15.92 13.62
C ARG A 563 24.65 -15.71 13.60
N ASN A 564 23.99 -16.20 12.56
CA ASN A 564 22.53 -16.10 12.42
C ASN A 564 21.80 -16.97 13.47
N ARG A 565 22.31 -18.19 13.72
CA ARG A 565 21.75 -19.04 14.78
C ARG A 565 21.92 -18.39 16.17
N THR A 566 23.08 -17.82 16.44
CA THR A 566 23.34 -17.08 17.67
C THR A 566 22.38 -15.90 17.82
N LEU A 567 22.15 -15.13 16.75
CA LEU A 567 21.21 -14.02 16.75
C LEU A 567 19.78 -14.50 17.06
N VAL A 568 19.31 -15.54 16.39
CA VAL A 568 17.98 -16.12 16.62
C VAL A 568 17.83 -16.61 18.06
N ASN A 569 18.84 -17.27 18.61
CA ASN A 569 18.83 -17.73 20.00
C ASN A 569 18.76 -16.57 21.00
N ARG A 570 19.51 -15.50 20.77
CA ARG A 570 19.44 -14.27 21.59
C ARG A 570 18.06 -13.64 21.53
N LEU A 571 17.45 -13.52 20.35
CA LEU A 571 16.09 -13.01 20.22
C LEU A 571 15.07 -13.88 20.96
N LYS A 572 15.24 -15.22 20.94
CA LYS A 572 14.43 -16.17 21.73
C LYS A 572 14.58 -15.93 23.23
N GLU A 573 15.81 -15.74 23.72
CA GLU A 573 16.12 -15.47 25.13
C GLU A 573 15.49 -14.14 25.59
N TYR A 574 15.39 -13.13 24.72
CA TYR A 574 14.71 -11.87 25.02
C TYR A 574 13.19 -11.95 24.95
N GLY A 575 12.62 -13.11 24.64
CA GLY A 575 11.20 -13.38 24.74
C GLY A 575 10.40 -13.16 23.46
N LEU A 576 11.04 -13.11 22.28
CA LEU A 576 10.32 -13.01 21.01
C LEU A 576 9.60 -14.33 20.68
N GLN A 577 8.49 -14.22 19.95
CA GLN A 577 7.68 -15.37 19.56
C GLN A 577 8.39 -16.21 18.48
N MET A 578 8.80 -17.42 18.80
CA MET A 578 9.53 -18.32 17.91
C MET A 578 8.70 -19.53 17.47
N SER A 579 7.40 -19.51 17.75
CA SER A 579 6.46 -20.57 17.36
C SER A 579 5.04 -20.03 17.23
N VAL A 580 4.20 -20.77 16.54
CA VAL A 580 2.76 -20.51 16.48
C VAL A 580 2.13 -20.86 17.83
N ALA A 581 1.25 -20.01 18.36
CA ALA A 581 0.54 -20.27 19.61
C ALA A 581 -0.28 -21.58 19.52
N GLU A 582 -0.24 -22.40 20.55
CA GLU A 582 -0.95 -23.70 20.61
C GLU A 582 -2.45 -23.56 20.35
N GLU A 583 -3.07 -22.48 20.80
CA GLU A 583 -4.49 -22.18 20.53
C GLU A 583 -4.82 -22.05 19.05
N LYS A 584 -3.91 -21.48 18.24
CA LYS A 584 -4.07 -21.39 16.79
C LYS A 584 -3.90 -22.74 16.09
N LEU A 585 -3.10 -23.64 16.68
CA LEU A 585 -2.92 -25.00 16.17
C LEU A 585 -4.12 -25.89 16.55
N ALA A 586 -4.69 -25.70 17.75
CA ALA A 586 -5.87 -26.43 18.22
C ALA A 586 -7.14 -26.14 17.38
N ASN A 587 -7.24 -24.97 16.77
CA ASN A 587 -8.36 -24.61 15.88
C ASN A 587 -8.23 -25.17 14.46
N ARG A 588 -7.15 -25.89 14.13
CA ARG A 588 -7.02 -26.62 12.89
C ARG A 588 -7.67 -27.99 13.02
N SER A 589 -8.52 -28.34 12.07
CA SER A 589 -9.07 -29.71 12.00
C SER A 589 -8.30 -30.54 10.97
N GLU A 590 -8.35 -31.85 11.11
CA GLU A 590 -7.75 -32.81 10.18
C GLU A 590 -8.77 -33.43 9.20
N LYS A 591 -9.97 -32.83 9.07
CA LYS A 591 -11.08 -33.38 8.29
C LYS A 591 -10.74 -33.62 6.82
N LEU A 592 -9.86 -32.80 6.25
CA LEU A 592 -9.40 -32.92 4.86
C LEU A 592 -7.95 -33.43 4.77
N LYS A 593 -7.39 -33.96 5.86
CA LYS A 593 -6.01 -34.44 5.88
C LYS A 593 -5.73 -35.50 4.80
N GLY A 594 -4.68 -35.26 4.03
CA GLY A 594 -4.27 -36.14 2.95
C GLY A 594 -5.05 -35.98 1.65
N LEU A 595 -6.08 -35.12 1.63
CA LEU A 595 -6.84 -34.83 0.41
C LEU A 595 -6.22 -33.67 -0.37
N SER A 596 -6.10 -33.86 -1.67
CA SER A 596 -5.69 -32.83 -2.62
C SER A 596 -6.90 -32.33 -3.40
N ILE A 597 -7.22 -31.06 -3.25
CA ILE A 597 -8.42 -30.44 -3.81
C ILE A 597 -8.02 -29.34 -4.80
N VAL A 598 -8.59 -29.36 -5.99
CA VAL A 598 -8.45 -28.32 -7.02
C VAL A 598 -9.70 -27.46 -7.04
N ILE A 599 -9.53 -26.14 -7.01
CA ILE A 599 -10.64 -25.19 -7.10
C ILE A 599 -10.82 -24.72 -8.55
N SER A 600 -12.03 -24.78 -9.08
CA SER A 600 -12.34 -24.37 -10.45
C SER A 600 -13.75 -23.77 -10.58
N GLY A 601 -13.92 -22.78 -11.44
CA GLY A 601 -15.21 -22.13 -11.66
C GLY A 601 -15.40 -20.87 -10.82
N THR A 602 -16.62 -20.36 -10.80
CA THR A 602 -17.07 -19.20 -10.06
C THR A 602 -18.01 -19.63 -8.94
N PHE A 603 -17.88 -19.01 -7.78
CA PHE A 603 -18.55 -19.43 -6.55
C PHE A 603 -19.55 -18.38 -6.06
N ALA A 604 -20.66 -18.83 -5.49
CA ALA A 604 -21.72 -17.97 -5.00
C ALA A 604 -21.59 -17.61 -3.50
N LYS A 605 -21.07 -18.54 -2.67
CA LYS A 605 -21.03 -18.40 -1.22
C LYS A 605 -19.75 -17.81 -0.68
N HIS A 606 -18.62 -18.26 -1.20
CA HIS A 606 -17.30 -17.81 -0.77
C HIS A 606 -16.38 -17.54 -1.97
N SER A 607 -15.37 -16.71 -1.80
CA SER A 607 -14.33 -16.51 -2.80
C SER A 607 -13.43 -17.74 -2.94
N ARG A 608 -12.69 -17.84 -4.03
CA ARG A 608 -11.66 -18.89 -4.22
C ARG A 608 -10.62 -18.89 -3.11
N ASP A 609 -10.22 -17.71 -2.64
CA ASP A 609 -9.20 -17.59 -1.59
C ASP A 609 -9.75 -18.01 -0.22
N GLU A 610 -11.03 -17.77 0.06
CA GLU A 610 -11.70 -18.30 1.26
C GLU A 610 -11.78 -19.81 1.23
N TYR A 611 -12.17 -20.43 0.08
CA TYR A 611 -12.17 -21.89 -0.05
C TYR A 611 -10.77 -22.49 0.08
N LYS A 612 -9.75 -21.81 -0.46
CA LYS A 612 -8.36 -22.21 -0.29
C LYS A 612 -7.96 -22.22 1.19
N ALA A 613 -8.30 -21.14 1.90
CA ALA A 613 -8.05 -21.04 3.34
C ALA A 613 -8.79 -22.13 4.14
N MET A 614 -10.05 -22.43 3.80
CA MET A 614 -10.81 -23.50 4.43
C MET A 614 -10.18 -24.88 4.20
N ILE A 615 -9.73 -25.17 2.97
CA ILE A 615 -9.04 -26.44 2.67
C ILE A 615 -7.78 -26.58 3.55
N GLU A 616 -6.97 -25.53 3.62
CA GLU A 616 -5.73 -25.53 4.40
C GLU A 616 -6.01 -25.60 5.92
N GLN A 617 -7.04 -24.89 6.41
CA GLN A 617 -7.47 -24.91 7.81
C GLN A 617 -7.90 -26.31 8.27
N HIS A 618 -8.49 -27.10 7.37
CA HIS A 618 -8.93 -28.47 7.65
C HIS A 618 -7.91 -29.55 7.25
N GLY A 619 -6.66 -29.18 7.00
CA GLY A 619 -5.55 -30.08 6.72
C GLY A 619 -5.47 -30.61 5.29
N GLY A 620 -6.29 -30.10 4.39
CA GLY A 620 -6.25 -30.46 2.96
C GLY A 620 -5.17 -29.71 2.20
N LYS A 621 -4.81 -30.21 1.01
CA LYS A 621 -3.88 -29.58 0.09
C LYS A 621 -4.66 -28.93 -1.06
N ASN A 622 -4.49 -27.62 -1.27
CA ASN A 622 -4.99 -26.96 -2.47
C ASN A 622 -3.97 -27.08 -3.60
N SER A 623 -4.41 -27.63 -4.74
CA SER A 623 -3.59 -27.80 -5.94
C SER A 623 -4.09 -26.92 -7.08
N GLY A 624 -3.17 -26.28 -7.82
CA GLY A 624 -3.51 -25.38 -8.94
C GLY A 624 -3.96 -26.13 -10.22
N SER A 625 -3.58 -27.40 -10.38
CA SER A 625 -3.89 -28.20 -11.57
C SER A 625 -4.36 -29.60 -11.22
N VAL A 626 -5.27 -30.13 -12.06
CA VAL A 626 -5.78 -31.49 -11.93
C VAL A 626 -4.69 -32.51 -12.35
N SER A 627 -4.43 -33.48 -11.49
CA SER A 627 -3.47 -34.57 -11.73
C SER A 627 -4.00 -35.88 -11.16
N GLY A 628 -3.30 -36.98 -11.41
CA GLY A 628 -3.63 -38.30 -10.83
C GLY A 628 -3.55 -38.37 -9.29
N LYS A 629 -3.07 -37.29 -8.64
CA LYS A 629 -3.03 -37.13 -7.18
C LYS A 629 -4.12 -36.19 -6.64
N THR A 630 -5.04 -35.75 -7.52
CA THR A 630 -6.17 -34.89 -7.11
C THR A 630 -7.33 -35.77 -6.68
N ASP A 631 -7.81 -35.57 -5.45
CA ASP A 631 -8.93 -36.34 -4.90
C ASP A 631 -10.27 -35.72 -5.27
N TYR A 632 -10.37 -34.40 -5.20
CA TYR A 632 -11.59 -33.67 -5.51
C TYR A 632 -11.32 -32.43 -6.34
N ILE A 633 -12.31 -32.04 -7.14
CA ILE A 633 -12.41 -30.73 -7.73
C ILE A 633 -13.61 -30.05 -7.09
N LEU A 634 -13.35 -28.96 -6.33
CA LEU A 634 -14.38 -28.05 -5.88
C LEU A 634 -14.77 -27.17 -7.07
N ALA A 635 -15.93 -27.45 -7.63
CA ALA A 635 -16.43 -26.81 -8.82
C ALA A 635 -17.54 -25.80 -8.46
N GLY A 636 -17.32 -24.54 -8.85
CA GLY A 636 -18.38 -23.56 -8.96
C GLY A 636 -19.00 -23.54 -10.34
N ASP A 637 -19.85 -22.55 -10.61
CA ASP A 637 -20.42 -22.30 -11.93
C ASP A 637 -19.30 -22.00 -12.96
N ASN A 638 -19.56 -22.35 -14.23
CA ASN A 638 -18.65 -22.08 -15.35
C ASN A 638 -17.24 -22.70 -15.18
N MET A 639 -17.14 -23.91 -14.68
CA MET A 639 -15.89 -24.63 -14.65
C MET A 639 -15.30 -24.75 -16.05
N GLY A 640 -14.00 -24.44 -16.19
CA GLY A 640 -13.31 -24.46 -17.50
C GLY A 640 -13.32 -25.84 -18.15
N PRO A 641 -13.62 -25.94 -19.47
CA PRO A 641 -13.79 -27.21 -20.18
C PRO A 641 -12.53 -28.10 -20.12
N ALA A 642 -11.34 -27.55 -20.14
CA ALA A 642 -10.08 -28.27 -20.04
C ALA A 642 -9.91 -28.99 -18.69
N LYS A 643 -10.35 -28.38 -17.59
CA LYS A 643 -10.31 -29.05 -16.27
C LYS A 643 -11.38 -30.13 -16.15
N LEU A 644 -12.56 -29.89 -16.75
CA LEU A 644 -13.65 -30.86 -16.79
C LEU A 644 -13.23 -32.14 -17.57
N GLU A 645 -12.66 -31.95 -18.75
CA GLU A 645 -12.14 -33.06 -19.57
C GLU A 645 -11.04 -33.85 -18.85
N LYS A 646 -10.12 -33.14 -18.21
CA LYS A 646 -9.02 -33.77 -17.47
C LYS A 646 -9.52 -34.50 -16.23
N ALA A 647 -10.54 -33.98 -15.54
CA ALA A 647 -11.20 -34.65 -14.44
C ALA A 647 -11.88 -35.96 -14.86
N ALA A 648 -12.62 -35.91 -15.97
CA ALA A 648 -13.26 -37.11 -16.54
C ALA A 648 -12.23 -38.18 -16.95
N LYS A 649 -11.14 -37.76 -17.58
CA LYS A 649 -10.06 -38.67 -18.02
C LYS A 649 -9.32 -39.33 -16.85
N LEU A 650 -9.15 -38.62 -15.73
CA LEU A 650 -8.43 -39.11 -14.55
C LEU A 650 -9.36 -39.71 -13.48
N GLY A 651 -10.68 -39.67 -13.66
CA GLY A 651 -11.66 -40.18 -12.71
C GLY A 651 -11.75 -39.35 -11.41
N VAL A 652 -11.38 -38.04 -11.44
CA VAL A 652 -11.39 -37.18 -10.27
C VAL A 652 -12.83 -36.76 -9.97
N LYS A 653 -13.25 -36.92 -8.72
CA LYS A 653 -14.59 -36.54 -8.25
C LYS A 653 -14.78 -35.04 -8.21
N ILE A 654 -15.87 -34.55 -8.81
CA ILE A 654 -16.27 -33.16 -8.77
C ILE A 654 -17.29 -32.98 -7.65
N ILE A 655 -17.09 -31.99 -6.79
CA ILE A 655 -17.97 -31.61 -5.70
C ILE A 655 -18.37 -30.14 -5.84
N ASN A 656 -19.59 -29.79 -5.41
CA ASN A 656 -20.07 -28.41 -5.37
C ASN A 656 -19.78 -27.73 -4.02
N GLU A 657 -20.15 -26.46 -3.89
CA GLU A 657 -19.95 -25.67 -2.66
C GLU A 657 -20.62 -26.30 -1.44
N ASP A 658 -21.86 -26.80 -1.58
CA ASP A 658 -22.62 -27.40 -0.48
C ASP A 658 -21.97 -28.71 -0.01
N GLU A 659 -21.57 -29.56 -0.95
CA GLU A 659 -20.88 -30.81 -0.65
C GLU A 659 -19.55 -30.53 0.08
N PHE A 660 -18.78 -29.55 -0.38
CA PHE A 660 -17.52 -29.17 0.27
C PHE A 660 -17.75 -28.62 1.69
N LEU A 661 -18.72 -27.69 1.85
CA LEU A 661 -19.02 -27.12 3.15
C LEU A 661 -19.53 -28.18 4.15
N ASN A 662 -20.29 -29.18 3.67
CA ASN A 662 -20.70 -30.32 4.49
C ASN A 662 -19.50 -31.18 4.91
N MET A 663 -18.50 -31.40 4.02
CA MET A 663 -17.29 -32.16 4.37
C MET A 663 -16.51 -31.54 5.53
N ILE A 664 -16.54 -30.22 5.68
CA ILE A 664 -15.84 -29.49 6.75
C ILE A 664 -16.72 -29.19 7.96
N ALA A 665 -18.05 -29.27 7.83
CA ALA A 665 -19.01 -29.05 8.93
C ALA A 665 -19.16 -30.28 9.86
N GLU A 666 -19.10 -31.49 9.34
CA GLU A 666 -19.11 -32.75 10.09
C GLU A 666 -17.74 -33.04 10.74
#